data_c660ccc240ed0ac679e1df266aadf85f
#
_entry.id   c660ccc240ed0ac679e1df266aadf85f
#
_cell.length_a   1.000
_cell.length_b   1.000
_cell.length_c   1.000
_cell.angle_alpha   90.00
_cell.angle_beta   90.00
_cell.angle_gamma   90.00
#
_symmetry.space_group_name_H-M   'P 1'
#
loop_
_entity.id
_entity.type
_entity.pdbx_description
1 polymer ?
#
loop_
_entity_poly.entity_id
_entity_poly.type
_entity_poly.pdbx_seq_one_letter_code
_entity_poly.pdbx_strand_id
1 'polypeptide(L)'
;MADPLSIAGLAVSVLQVSAEIFQYVSAVKNAKDDIRRLSHEMFALKGTLDHMVAFQQFNVQDARDAPQMEAVILMTSETLATIKKRIARRSTGIGKSVQLLTWPFHKGDIDKYVATLERAKTWFMMYLMQDSSDQTSAVYAEVRRLSDMIHEDIISRQLDRMTLEAEDTIRSLSPVNPAEDHLRVRRDLIPSTGQWFMDKAFEAWAEMVPSDSRPILWVKGKSGAGKSSLFSSVVEELRDRCSRLNRSACCYFYCHSGNTASQLPVNVLGALLAQLCQLRPDLLSEVRPLLKSDNHLIPQSQLSIPDLARLLHSALEPLPRCYVLVDALNETPHNRQIVSLLGNLCHTCPNLRVLVTSTSDPHVKGKQILVRQLSIDDIDHDIGVYVDHRLKTEPSFSGLSERIKMEIKLTIATGAHGMFRWAQLGMDRLCNLRTGRDVLLALNDLPSNLNDTYAMLLRRIPNHDYNIARNAFMWLSFSIKRLSLRQLAEAVVLEETDRDLNDDYRLTDPASIIEICQGLIQLEDGFVTLAHDSIRACLMSDWIRKSSVAEFWLEPGASHRTIMRKCLAYLSFDVFAKGHIEGSREYVRRCRRYPLVEYAAICWPDHAANTILEKEDEQLILDFFRTKALPKGGNFNAWVQALLGTVDTGSIERTQPLYYAASYNMVPIVKLLLRQGSDVDVNKPGGRFGSTPFAIACYRGHSEVAKLLLEAGADPSVRDAGTGTRALTMAQMRDMDEVVEMIEKHPTMGRRQAESASDPWWGDEESRMRKRQLQRRLLQLTVQLHSITFQKDEALLAQMRKEMKTIEAELRPLREEYEGEEEESEHDG
;
A
#
# COMPACT_ATOMS: atom_id res chain seq x y z
N MET A 1 51.09 -18.22 16.69
CA MET A 1 50.43 -18.02 15.39
C MET A 1 49.12 -18.79 15.45
N ALA A 2 48.01 -18.11 15.50
CA ALA A 2 46.71 -18.75 15.49
C ALA A 2 46.46 -19.36 14.09
N ASP A 3 46.02 -20.60 14.06
CA ASP A 3 45.74 -21.33 12.86
C ASP A 3 44.49 -20.75 12.18
N PRO A 4 44.52 -20.33 10.89
CA PRO A 4 43.35 -19.80 10.19
C PRO A 4 42.13 -20.77 10.20
N LEU A 5 42.38 -22.08 10.28
CA LEU A 5 41.36 -23.10 10.43
C LEU A 5 40.63 -22.99 11.81
N SER A 6 41.25 -22.50 12.85
CA SER A 6 40.63 -22.33 14.18
C SER A 6 39.63 -21.17 14.18
N ILE A 7 39.93 -20.07 13.49
CA ILE A 7 39.06 -18.88 13.41
C ILE A 7 37.79 -19.19 12.60
N ALA A 8 37.95 -19.86 11.46
CA ALA A 8 36.81 -20.31 10.66
C ALA A 8 35.93 -21.32 11.43
N GLY A 9 36.54 -22.24 12.17
CA GLY A 9 35.82 -23.20 13.03
C GLY A 9 35.03 -22.50 14.15
N LEU A 10 35.60 -21.48 14.77
CA LEU A 10 34.94 -20.68 15.80
C LEU A 10 33.76 -19.86 15.21
N ALA A 11 33.94 -19.26 14.03
CA ALA A 11 32.87 -18.53 13.35
C ALA A 11 31.69 -19.45 12.98
N VAL A 12 31.95 -20.65 12.45
CA VAL A 12 30.92 -21.65 12.18
C VAL A 12 30.19 -22.09 13.45
N SER A 13 30.89 -22.23 14.57
CA SER A 13 30.30 -22.56 15.87
C SER A 13 29.35 -21.45 16.36
N VAL A 14 29.74 -20.18 16.19
CA VAL A 14 28.90 -19.00 16.51
C VAL A 14 27.65 -18.97 15.64
N LEU A 15 27.77 -19.25 14.34
CA LEU A 15 26.65 -19.34 13.41
C LEU A 15 25.64 -20.44 13.80
N GLN A 16 26.14 -21.60 14.19
CA GLN A 16 25.28 -22.73 14.58
C GLN A 16 24.49 -22.42 15.87
N VAL A 17 25.16 -21.85 16.88
CA VAL A 17 24.51 -21.46 18.15
C VAL A 17 23.49 -20.34 17.91
N SER A 18 23.79 -19.39 17.05
CA SER A 18 22.87 -18.33 16.66
C SER A 18 21.59 -18.88 16.03
N ALA A 19 21.70 -19.86 15.14
CA ALA A 19 20.55 -20.47 14.48
C ALA A 19 19.63 -21.22 15.46
N GLU A 20 20.19 -21.94 16.45
CA GLU A 20 19.41 -22.63 17.49
C GLU A 20 18.64 -21.65 18.39
N ILE A 21 19.30 -20.54 18.79
CA ILE A 21 18.66 -19.51 19.61
C ILE A 21 17.55 -18.82 18.81
N PHE A 22 17.77 -18.56 17.52
CA PHE A 22 16.77 -17.96 16.64
C PHE A 22 15.51 -18.85 16.51
N GLN A 23 15.66 -20.16 16.35
CA GLN A 23 14.52 -21.08 16.32
C GLN A 23 13.69 -21.04 17.62
N TYR A 24 14.35 -20.96 18.76
CA TYR A 24 13.66 -20.84 20.04
C TYR A 24 12.89 -19.51 20.15
N VAL A 25 13.54 -18.40 19.80
CA VAL A 25 12.96 -17.06 19.88
C VAL A 25 11.75 -16.91 18.96
N SER A 26 11.82 -17.48 17.76
CA SER A 26 10.72 -17.50 16.78
C SER A 26 9.50 -18.34 17.22
N ALA A 27 9.71 -19.29 18.14
CA ALA A 27 8.65 -20.16 18.66
C ALA A 27 7.88 -19.56 19.87
N VAL A 28 8.38 -18.49 20.47
CA VAL A 28 7.73 -17.83 21.63
C VAL A 28 6.55 -16.99 21.17
N LYS A 29 5.32 -17.44 21.49
CA LYS A 29 4.09 -16.66 21.23
C LYS A 29 4.01 -15.44 22.15
N ASN A 30 3.61 -14.28 21.60
CA ASN A 30 3.52 -12.98 22.29
C ASN A 30 4.90 -12.43 22.72
N ALA A 31 5.85 -12.44 21.80
CA ALA A 31 7.18 -11.90 21.99
C ALA A 31 7.12 -10.41 22.40
N LYS A 32 7.58 -10.09 23.61
CA LYS A 32 7.83 -8.71 24.03
C LYS A 32 8.96 -8.10 23.18
N ASP A 33 9.03 -6.79 23.09
CA ASP A 33 10.02 -6.04 22.28
C ASP A 33 11.47 -6.50 22.48
N ASP A 34 11.83 -6.88 23.71
CA ASP A 34 13.14 -7.42 24.05
C ASP A 34 13.52 -8.68 23.25
N ILE A 35 12.55 -9.53 22.92
CA ILE A 35 12.76 -10.76 22.14
C ILE A 35 13.05 -10.42 20.69
N ARG A 36 12.30 -9.46 20.14
CA ARG A 36 12.49 -9.01 18.76
C ARG A 36 13.86 -8.35 18.58
N ARG A 37 14.26 -7.47 19.50
CA ARG A 37 15.58 -6.83 19.49
C ARG A 37 16.71 -7.85 19.47
N LEU A 38 16.67 -8.84 20.37
CA LEU A 38 17.69 -9.87 20.43
C LEU A 38 17.73 -10.73 19.15
N SER A 39 16.56 -11.11 18.62
CA SER A 39 16.46 -11.87 17.36
C SER A 39 17.08 -11.11 16.19
N HIS A 40 16.82 -9.83 16.13
CA HIS A 40 17.31 -8.96 15.07
C HIS A 40 18.82 -8.84 15.08
N GLU A 41 19.43 -8.55 16.25
CA GLU A 41 20.89 -8.46 16.36
C GLU A 41 21.58 -9.80 16.06
N MET A 42 20.95 -10.90 16.44
CA MET A 42 21.47 -12.23 16.08
C MET A 42 21.39 -12.53 14.59
N PHE A 43 20.31 -12.08 13.92
CA PHE A 43 20.17 -12.25 12.47
C PHE A 43 21.20 -11.39 11.70
N ALA A 44 21.39 -10.14 12.12
CA ALA A 44 22.36 -9.24 11.53
C ALA A 44 23.81 -9.75 11.75
N LEU A 45 24.13 -10.23 12.94
CA LEU A 45 25.41 -10.85 13.25
C LEU A 45 25.64 -12.10 12.40
N LYS A 46 24.61 -12.94 12.22
CA LYS A 46 24.70 -14.13 11.37
C LYS A 46 25.06 -13.74 9.94
N GLY A 47 24.37 -12.76 9.33
CA GLY A 47 24.68 -12.30 7.98
C GLY A 47 26.13 -11.82 7.83
N THR A 48 26.63 -11.07 8.81
CA THR A 48 28.03 -10.60 8.82
C THR A 48 29.02 -11.75 8.91
N LEU A 49 28.76 -12.76 9.75
CA LEU A 49 29.62 -13.93 9.90
C LEU A 49 29.55 -14.88 8.70
N ASP A 50 28.39 -15.09 8.09
CA ASP A 50 28.23 -15.85 6.84
C ASP A 50 29.09 -15.24 5.74
N HIS A 51 29.11 -13.91 5.65
CA HIS A 51 29.94 -13.18 4.68
C HIS A 51 31.44 -13.33 5.00
N MET A 52 31.84 -13.25 6.27
CA MET A 52 33.23 -13.47 6.66
C MET A 52 33.72 -14.88 6.34
N VAL A 53 32.88 -15.89 6.59
CA VAL A 53 33.24 -17.30 6.28
C VAL A 53 33.39 -17.49 4.79
N ALA A 54 32.48 -16.91 3.97
CA ALA A 54 32.60 -16.94 2.52
C ALA A 54 33.87 -16.19 2.02
N PHE A 55 34.22 -15.08 2.64
CA PHE A 55 35.39 -14.29 2.27
C PHE A 55 36.73 -14.97 2.62
N GLN A 56 36.81 -15.63 3.77
CA GLN A 56 38.02 -16.37 4.18
C GLN A 56 38.32 -17.58 3.29
N GLN A 57 37.35 -18.13 2.59
CA GLN A 57 37.61 -19.19 1.59
C GLN A 57 38.38 -18.67 0.37
N PHE A 58 38.46 -17.36 0.17
CA PHE A 58 39.10 -16.74 -1.00
C PHE A 58 40.41 -15.98 -0.71
N ASN A 59 40.75 -15.62 0.53
CA ASN A 59 41.91 -14.79 0.88
C ASN A 59 42.68 -15.27 2.11
N VAL A 60 43.74 -16.06 1.95
CA VAL A 60 44.56 -16.67 3.02
C VAL A 60 45.90 -15.93 3.18
N GLN A 61 46.05 -14.65 3.01
CA GLN A 61 47.42 -14.06 3.03
C GLN A 61 47.73 -12.93 4.03
N ASP A 62 46.85 -12.43 4.88
CA ASP A 62 47.25 -11.40 5.86
C ASP A 62 46.93 -11.76 7.34
N ALA A 63 47.98 -12.16 8.05
CA ALA A 63 47.91 -12.69 9.45
C ALA A 63 48.07 -11.62 10.55
N ARG A 64 47.91 -10.32 10.28
CA ARG A 64 48.25 -9.27 11.27
C ARG A 64 47.16 -9.02 12.33
N ASP A 65 45.90 -9.25 12.04
CA ASP A 65 44.79 -8.95 12.94
C ASP A 65 44.13 -10.20 13.56
N ALA A 66 44.73 -11.38 13.35
CA ALA A 66 44.22 -12.67 13.86
C ALA A 66 43.92 -12.70 15.37
N PRO A 67 44.76 -12.15 16.26
CA PRO A 67 44.53 -12.21 17.73
C PRO A 67 43.32 -11.39 18.18
N GLN A 68 43.05 -10.26 17.52
CA GLN A 68 41.91 -9.38 17.85
C GLN A 68 40.62 -9.98 17.36
N MET A 69 40.62 -10.59 16.16
CA MET A 69 39.48 -11.30 15.60
C MET A 69 39.10 -12.50 16.48
N GLU A 70 40.07 -13.29 16.91
CA GLU A 70 39.85 -14.41 17.82
C GLU A 70 39.20 -13.96 19.16
N ALA A 71 39.65 -12.85 19.72
CA ALA A 71 39.08 -12.30 20.95
C ALA A 71 37.60 -11.88 20.77
N VAL A 72 37.24 -11.25 19.65
CA VAL A 72 35.86 -10.82 19.38
C VAL A 72 34.95 -12.01 19.10
N ILE A 73 35.42 -13.03 18.38
CA ILE A 73 34.69 -14.28 18.12
C ILE A 73 34.48 -15.03 19.44
N LEU A 74 35.47 -15.14 20.30
CA LEU A 74 35.36 -15.78 21.62
C LEU A 74 34.34 -15.06 22.50
N MET A 75 34.41 -13.74 22.62
CA MET A 75 33.44 -12.93 23.36
C MET A 75 32.00 -13.10 22.85
N THR A 76 31.86 -13.17 21.56
CA THR A 76 30.56 -13.40 20.91
C THR A 76 30.03 -14.79 21.19
N SER A 77 30.92 -15.81 21.11
CA SER A 77 30.62 -17.21 21.42
C SER A 77 30.20 -17.39 22.89
N GLU A 78 30.90 -16.80 23.82
CA GLU A 78 30.55 -16.82 25.27
C GLU A 78 29.20 -16.18 25.56
N THR A 79 28.90 -15.05 24.88
CA THR A 79 27.61 -14.37 25.02
C THR A 79 26.49 -15.25 24.52
N LEU A 80 26.60 -15.84 23.33
CA LEU A 80 25.62 -16.75 22.76
C LEU A 80 25.46 -18.03 23.55
N ALA A 81 26.57 -18.61 24.08
CA ALA A 81 26.54 -19.79 24.96
C ALA A 81 25.79 -19.49 26.26
N THR A 82 25.95 -18.28 26.81
CA THR A 82 25.23 -17.84 28.00
C THR A 82 23.73 -17.72 27.75
N ILE A 83 23.34 -17.14 26.62
CA ILE A 83 21.95 -17.07 26.18
C ILE A 83 21.37 -18.48 26.00
N LYS A 84 22.05 -19.36 25.28
CA LYS A 84 21.64 -20.77 25.05
C LYS A 84 21.49 -21.51 26.37
N LYS A 85 22.42 -21.39 27.32
CA LYS A 85 22.37 -22.03 28.64
C LYS A 85 21.18 -21.58 29.47
N ARG A 86 20.81 -20.31 29.43
CA ARG A 86 19.59 -19.80 30.11
C ARG A 86 18.29 -20.30 29.46
N ILE A 87 18.27 -20.41 28.15
CA ILE A 87 17.15 -21.00 27.41
C ILE A 87 17.01 -22.49 27.77
N ALA A 88 18.10 -23.27 27.74
CA ALA A 88 18.11 -24.70 28.03
C ALA A 88 17.71 -25.04 29.48
N ARG A 89 18.08 -24.23 30.47
CA ARG A 89 17.72 -24.50 31.88
C ARG A 89 16.24 -24.50 32.19
N ARG A 90 15.38 -23.93 31.33
CA ARG A 90 13.91 -23.97 31.46
C ARG A 90 13.21 -25.00 30.57
N SER A 91 13.92 -25.58 29.63
CA SER A 91 13.34 -26.64 28.77
C SER A 91 13.40 -28.04 29.38
N THR A 92 14.15 -28.23 30.49
CA THR A 92 14.38 -29.53 31.14
C THR A 92 13.44 -29.85 32.30
N GLY A 93 12.49 -28.96 32.60
CA GLY A 93 11.50 -29.21 33.66
C GLY A 93 10.09 -29.28 33.13
N ILE A 94 9.49 -30.50 33.19
CA ILE A 94 8.07 -30.79 33.03
C ILE A 94 7.64 -31.28 31.60
N GLY A 95 7.00 -32.41 31.63
CA GLY A 95 6.53 -33.31 30.59
C GLY A 95 5.88 -32.74 29.34
N LYS A 96 5.88 -33.56 28.31
CA LYS A 96 5.31 -33.38 26.98
C LYS A 96 3.83 -32.97 27.00
N SER A 97 3.55 -31.72 27.21
CA SER A 97 2.26 -31.06 26.91
C SER A 97 2.53 -29.63 26.49
N VAL A 98 1.83 -29.17 25.46
CA VAL A 98 1.92 -27.84 24.83
C VAL A 98 1.96 -26.75 25.91
N GLN A 99 3.15 -26.41 26.42
CA GLN A 99 3.36 -25.32 27.36
C GLN A 99 3.85 -24.09 26.61
N LEU A 100 3.17 -23.00 26.85
CA LEU A 100 3.58 -21.62 26.52
C LEU A 100 5.05 -21.40 26.97
N LEU A 101 5.97 -21.32 26.01
CA LEU A 101 7.35 -20.99 26.26
C LEU A 101 7.40 -19.60 26.90
N THR A 102 7.81 -19.53 28.18
CA THR A 102 7.94 -18.28 28.92
C THR A 102 9.34 -17.71 28.74
N TRP A 103 9.43 -16.42 28.49
CA TRP A 103 10.68 -15.69 28.26
C TRP A 103 11.55 -15.67 29.54
N PRO A 104 12.83 -16.11 29.47
CA PRO A 104 13.65 -16.32 30.68
C PRO A 104 14.54 -15.13 31.10
N PHE A 105 14.47 -13.99 30.41
CA PHE A 105 15.38 -12.87 30.62
C PHE A 105 14.69 -11.63 31.18
N HIS A 106 15.42 -10.82 31.97
CA HIS A 106 15.02 -9.48 32.34
C HIS A 106 15.54 -8.47 31.33
N LYS A 107 14.87 -7.31 31.20
CA LYS A 107 15.22 -6.27 30.24
C LYS A 107 16.69 -5.85 30.29
N GLY A 108 17.23 -5.67 31.47
CA GLY A 108 18.65 -5.29 31.68
C GLY A 108 19.67 -6.33 31.22
N ASP A 109 19.33 -7.63 31.21
CA ASP A 109 20.18 -8.68 30.64
C ASP A 109 20.17 -8.61 29.11
N ILE A 110 18.99 -8.38 28.50
CA ILE A 110 18.83 -8.26 27.06
C ILE A 110 19.61 -7.06 26.54
N ASP A 111 19.50 -5.90 27.18
CA ASP A 111 20.23 -4.69 26.77
C ASP A 111 21.75 -4.92 26.77
N LYS A 112 22.27 -5.69 27.73
CA LYS A 112 23.70 -6.08 27.77
C LYS A 112 24.07 -7.01 26.62
N TYR A 113 23.24 -8.02 26.31
CA TYR A 113 23.52 -8.96 25.22
C TYR A 113 23.45 -8.27 23.87
N VAL A 114 22.42 -7.45 23.64
CA VAL A 114 22.25 -6.65 22.41
C VAL A 114 23.49 -5.75 22.23
N ALA A 115 23.89 -4.98 23.23
CA ALA A 115 25.05 -4.08 23.13
C ALA A 115 26.38 -4.84 22.87
N THR A 116 26.50 -6.09 23.32
CA THR A 116 27.69 -6.92 23.04
C THR A 116 27.67 -7.44 21.60
N LEU A 117 26.51 -7.89 21.11
CA LEU A 117 26.34 -8.36 19.72
C LEU A 117 26.50 -7.21 18.72
N GLU A 118 25.99 -6.01 19.03
CA GLU A 118 26.18 -4.80 18.21
C GLU A 118 27.68 -4.42 18.10
N ARG A 119 28.41 -4.45 19.20
CA ARG A 119 29.87 -4.18 19.19
C ARG A 119 30.63 -5.21 18.37
N ALA A 120 30.30 -6.48 18.50
CA ALA A 120 30.92 -7.55 17.72
C ALA A 120 30.66 -7.36 16.23
N LYS A 121 29.40 -7.10 15.85
CA LYS A 121 28.98 -6.82 14.48
C LYS A 121 29.73 -5.63 13.88
N THR A 122 29.80 -4.52 14.61
CA THR A 122 30.53 -3.31 14.17
C THR A 122 32.02 -3.61 13.94
N TRP A 123 32.62 -4.38 14.82
CA TRP A 123 34.02 -4.74 14.68
C TRP A 123 34.26 -5.66 13.47
N PHE A 124 33.42 -6.66 13.25
CA PHE A 124 33.50 -7.51 12.06
C PHE A 124 33.30 -6.73 10.76
N MET A 125 32.41 -5.75 10.74
CA MET A 125 32.25 -4.86 9.60
C MET A 125 33.48 -3.99 9.35
N MET A 126 34.08 -3.43 10.41
CA MET A 126 35.33 -2.66 10.28
C MET A 126 36.47 -3.51 9.74
N TYR A 127 36.57 -4.75 10.17
CA TYR A 127 37.59 -5.70 9.68
C TYR A 127 37.40 -6.00 8.18
N LEU A 128 36.18 -6.25 7.75
CA LEU A 128 35.85 -6.45 6.34
C LEU A 128 36.14 -5.21 5.45
N MET A 129 36.13 -4.02 6.05
CA MET A 129 36.45 -2.75 5.36
C MET A 129 37.96 -2.52 5.20
N GLN A 130 38.81 -3.15 6.00
CA GLN A 130 40.24 -2.83 6.05
C GLN A 130 41.06 -3.48 4.91
N ASP A 131 40.53 -4.50 4.23
CA ASP A 131 41.29 -5.40 3.37
C ASP A 131 41.11 -5.22 1.86
N SER A 132 40.63 -4.08 1.35
CA SER A 132 40.56 -3.92 -0.11
C SER A 132 40.57 -2.50 -0.65
N SER A 133 41.65 -2.13 -1.30
CA SER A 133 41.72 -0.92 -2.14
C SER A 133 41.02 -1.08 -3.51
N ASP A 134 40.76 -2.30 -3.97
CA ASP A 134 40.20 -2.59 -5.29
C ASP A 134 38.73 -3.10 -5.26
N GLN A 135 38.19 -3.45 -4.09
CA GLN A 135 36.79 -3.92 -3.92
C GLN A 135 35.90 -2.87 -3.28
N THR A 136 36.34 -1.63 -3.19
CA THR A 136 35.63 -0.52 -2.53
C THR A 136 34.22 -0.33 -3.10
N SER A 137 33.97 -0.61 -4.36
CA SER A 137 32.65 -0.41 -4.98
C SER A 137 31.62 -1.44 -4.54
N ALA A 138 31.97 -2.72 -4.43
CA ALA A 138 31.06 -3.78 -3.98
C ALA A 138 30.80 -3.69 -2.47
N VAL A 139 31.82 -3.32 -1.69
CA VAL A 139 31.69 -3.10 -0.25
C VAL A 139 30.90 -1.84 0.06
N TYR A 140 31.07 -0.76 -0.72
CA TYR A 140 30.20 0.42 -0.61
C TYR A 140 28.75 0.10 -0.96
N ALA A 141 28.49 -0.74 -1.95
CA ALA A 141 27.13 -1.17 -2.27
C ALA A 141 26.53 -2.01 -1.14
N GLU A 142 27.29 -2.92 -0.52
CA GLU A 142 26.78 -3.76 0.57
C GLU A 142 26.73 -2.99 1.90
N VAL A 143 27.64 -2.07 2.19
CA VAL A 143 27.55 -1.15 3.34
C VAL A 143 26.38 -0.19 3.16
N ARG A 144 26.11 0.26 1.97
CA ARG A 144 24.92 1.07 1.66
C ARG A 144 23.64 0.25 1.86
N ARG A 145 23.60 -0.97 1.36
CA ARG A 145 22.49 -1.92 1.56
C ARG A 145 22.27 -2.25 3.04
N LEU A 146 23.34 -2.46 3.80
CA LEU A 146 23.27 -2.67 5.25
C LEU A 146 22.89 -1.38 5.99
N SER A 147 23.37 -0.21 5.55
CA SER A 147 22.95 1.10 6.06
C SER A 147 21.47 1.33 5.80
N ASP A 148 20.96 0.88 4.65
CA ASP A 148 19.55 0.98 4.28
C ASP A 148 18.68 0.04 5.11
N MET A 149 19.13 -1.18 5.33
CA MET A 149 18.49 -2.12 6.27
C MET A 149 18.51 -1.57 7.71
N ILE A 150 19.57 -0.87 8.12
CA ILE A 150 19.64 -0.20 9.44
C ILE A 150 18.70 1.01 9.48
N HIS A 151 18.57 1.75 8.38
CA HIS A 151 17.60 2.85 8.28
C HIS A 151 16.15 2.36 8.34
N GLU A 152 15.85 1.24 7.67
CA GLU A 152 14.56 0.55 7.80
C GLU A 152 14.32 0.06 9.22
N ASP A 153 15.35 -0.46 9.85
CA ASP A 153 15.28 -0.92 11.24
C ASP A 153 15.13 0.26 12.22
N ILE A 154 15.72 1.42 11.95
CA ILE A 154 15.50 2.64 12.75
C ILE A 154 14.07 3.12 12.58
N ILE A 155 13.52 3.09 11.35
CA ILE A 155 12.11 3.41 11.09
C ILE A 155 11.20 2.37 11.76
N SER A 156 11.53 1.09 11.65
CA SER A 156 10.83 0.00 12.35
C SER A 156 10.92 0.16 13.88
N ARG A 157 12.08 0.53 14.42
CA ARG A 157 12.26 0.77 15.88
C ARG A 157 11.53 2.04 16.36
N GLN A 158 11.40 3.04 15.53
CA GLN A 158 10.54 4.19 15.84
C GLN A 158 9.06 3.78 15.82
N LEU A 159 8.65 2.93 14.88
CA LEU A 159 7.33 2.30 14.85
C LEU A 159 7.09 1.37 16.04
N ASP A 160 8.09 0.56 16.43
CA ASP A 160 8.04 -0.32 17.62
C ASP A 160 7.92 0.46 18.94
N ARG A 161 8.34 1.71 18.99
CA ARG A 161 8.12 2.63 20.14
C ARG A 161 6.73 3.24 20.18
N MET A 162 6.03 3.23 19.04
CA MET A 162 4.64 3.67 18.97
C MET A 162 3.76 2.54 19.53
N THR A 163 2.79 2.88 20.36
CA THR A 163 1.81 1.89 20.82
C THR A 163 1.11 1.24 19.63
N LEU A 164 0.64 -0.01 19.76
CA LEU A 164 -0.16 -0.71 18.72
C LEU A 164 -1.28 0.18 18.16
N GLU A 165 -1.89 1.02 19.01
CA GLU A 165 -2.89 2.01 18.60
C GLU A 165 -2.34 3.11 17.67
N ALA A 166 -1.06 3.46 17.78
CA ALA A 166 -0.43 4.43 16.90
C ALA A 166 -0.17 3.82 15.52
N GLU A 167 0.28 2.58 15.47
CA GLU A 167 0.45 1.83 14.22
C GLU A 167 -0.87 1.66 13.48
N ASP A 168 -1.95 1.29 14.20
CA ASP A 168 -3.27 1.15 13.61
C ASP A 168 -3.78 2.50 13.06
N THR A 169 -3.52 3.59 13.77
CA THR A 169 -3.83 4.95 13.31
C THR A 169 -3.11 5.29 12.02
N ILE A 170 -1.80 5.03 11.96
CA ILE A 170 -0.98 5.30 10.75
C ILE A 170 -1.42 4.43 9.58
N ARG A 171 -1.67 3.15 9.78
CA ARG A 171 -2.17 2.23 8.74
C ARG A 171 -3.54 2.63 8.21
N SER A 172 -4.38 3.23 9.05
CA SER A 172 -5.70 3.69 8.64
C SER A 172 -5.69 4.95 7.76
N LEU A 173 -4.59 5.72 7.77
CA LEU A 173 -4.44 6.92 6.93
C LEU A 173 -4.31 6.61 5.44
N SER A 174 -3.66 5.50 5.09
CA SER A 174 -3.55 5.06 3.70
C SER A 174 -3.39 3.55 3.60
N PRO A 175 -4.08 2.90 2.64
CA PRO A 175 -3.86 1.49 2.33
C PRO A 175 -2.57 1.25 1.52
N VAL A 176 -1.90 2.33 1.08
CA VAL A 176 -0.67 2.28 0.28
C VAL A 176 0.52 2.56 1.17
N ASN A 177 1.53 1.70 1.10
CA ASN A 177 2.80 1.88 1.80
C ASN A 177 3.91 2.27 0.80
N PRO A 178 4.29 3.55 0.71
CA PRO A 178 5.30 3.99 -0.25
C PRO A 178 6.69 3.42 0.00
N ALA A 179 6.98 2.96 1.23
CA ALA A 179 8.29 2.39 1.55
C ALA A 179 8.54 1.06 0.82
N GLU A 180 7.51 0.24 0.62
CA GLU A 180 7.63 -0.99 -0.16
C GLU A 180 8.00 -0.72 -1.62
N ASP A 181 7.34 0.28 -2.23
CA ASP A 181 7.64 0.68 -3.60
C ASP A 181 9.05 1.27 -3.73
N HIS A 182 9.46 2.06 -2.75
CA HIS A 182 10.81 2.64 -2.71
C HIS A 182 11.90 1.55 -2.62
N LEU A 183 11.71 0.57 -1.74
CA LEU A 183 12.62 -0.56 -1.61
C LEU A 183 12.74 -1.37 -2.90
N ARG A 184 11.61 -1.60 -3.57
CA ARG A 184 11.58 -2.30 -4.84
C ARG A 184 12.44 -1.60 -5.88
N VAL A 185 12.24 -0.29 -6.08
CA VAL A 185 13.01 0.49 -7.04
C VAL A 185 14.51 0.50 -6.70
N ARG A 186 14.85 0.51 -5.41
CA ARG A 186 16.25 0.52 -4.95
C ARG A 186 16.98 -0.78 -5.17
N ARG A 187 16.32 -1.94 -5.11
CA ARG A 187 16.97 -3.25 -5.34
C ARG A 187 17.70 -3.29 -6.70
N ASP A 188 17.10 -2.63 -7.69
CA ASP A 188 17.60 -2.62 -9.07
C ASP A 188 18.48 -1.41 -9.39
N LEU A 189 18.74 -0.54 -8.41
CA LEU A 189 19.49 0.69 -8.59
C LEU A 189 21.00 0.39 -8.68
N ILE A 190 21.62 0.83 -9.75
CA ILE A 190 23.07 0.71 -9.91
C ILE A 190 23.78 1.93 -9.30
N PRO A 191 24.79 1.70 -8.45
CA PRO A 191 25.58 2.80 -7.91
C PRO A 191 26.13 3.71 -9.01
N SER A 192 26.16 5.00 -8.77
CA SER A 192 26.67 6.05 -9.65
C SER A 192 25.76 6.45 -10.82
N THR A 193 24.57 5.85 -10.99
CA THR A 193 23.58 6.36 -11.95
C THR A 193 22.78 7.52 -11.35
N GLY A 194 22.39 8.50 -12.18
CA GLY A 194 21.55 9.64 -11.77
C GLY A 194 22.30 10.75 -11.00
N GLN A 195 23.58 10.63 -10.74
CA GLN A 195 24.37 11.63 -9.99
C GLN A 195 24.40 13.00 -10.69
N TRP A 196 24.38 13.02 -12.00
CA TRP A 196 24.34 14.22 -12.83
C TRP A 196 23.10 15.10 -12.55
N PHE A 197 22.04 14.49 -12.01
CA PHE A 197 20.81 15.23 -11.71
C PHE A 197 20.97 16.15 -10.49
N MET A 198 21.86 15.80 -9.57
CA MET A 198 22.15 16.56 -8.34
C MET A 198 23.11 17.74 -8.65
N ASP A 199 22.82 18.48 -9.71
CA ASP A 199 23.61 19.62 -10.17
C ASP A 199 23.24 20.92 -9.40
N LYS A 200 23.88 22.03 -9.80
CA LYS A 200 23.64 23.35 -9.18
C LYS A 200 22.18 23.79 -9.23
N ALA A 201 21.41 23.39 -10.25
CA ALA A 201 20.01 23.75 -10.36
C ALA A 201 19.13 22.97 -9.37
N PHE A 202 19.43 21.68 -9.18
CA PHE A 202 18.82 20.88 -8.14
C PHE A 202 19.18 21.41 -6.75
N GLU A 203 20.45 21.73 -6.50
CA GLU A 203 20.90 22.30 -5.24
C GLU A 203 20.19 23.61 -4.91
N ALA A 204 20.07 24.53 -5.87
CA ALA A 204 19.37 25.79 -5.67
C ALA A 204 17.88 25.58 -5.31
N TRP A 205 17.23 24.59 -5.94
CA TRP A 205 15.86 24.22 -5.60
C TRP A 205 15.79 23.58 -4.21
N ALA A 206 16.67 22.66 -3.88
CA ALA A 206 16.68 21.93 -2.61
C ALA A 206 17.05 22.82 -1.42
N GLU A 207 17.96 23.80 -1.60
CA GLU A 207 18.39 24.72 -0.56
C GLU A 207 17.40 25.86 -0.28
N MET A 208 16.28 25.92 -1.01
CA MET A 208 15.22 26.92 -0.81
C MET A 208 15.70 28.36 -0.95
N VAL A 209 16.59 28.63 -1.90
CA VAL A 209 17.11 29.97 -2.13
C VAL A 209 15.96 30.94 -2.42
N PRO A 210 15.83 32.06 -1.67
CA PRO A 210 14.67 32.96 -1.79
C PRO A 210 14.47 33.62 -3.17
N SER A 211 15.49 33.61 -4.01
CA SER A 211 15.46 34.18 -5.36
C SER A 211 14.67 33.36 -6.38
N ASP A 212 14.42 32.07 -6.14
CA ASP A 212 13.63 31.23 -7.03
C ASP A 212 12.28 30.86 -6.37
N SER A 213 11.23 31.54 -6.80
CA SER A 213 9.86 31.36 -6.29
C SER A 213 9.15 30.11 -6.83
N ARG A 214 9.89 29.13 -7.38
CA ARG A 214 9.36 27.90 -7.98
C ARG A 214 9.54 26.69 -7.07
N PRO A 215 8.60 26.44 -6.14
CA PRO A 215 8.73 25.35 -5.18
C PRO A 215 8.53 23.96 -5.79
N ILE A 216 7.93 23.85 -6.99
CA ILE A 216 7.63 22.58 -7.63
C ILE A 216 8.66 22.30 -8.73
N LEU A 217 9.45 21.24 -8.58
CA LEU A 217 10.33 20.71 -9.60
C LEU A 217 9.64 19.58 -10.35
N TRP A 218 9.34 19.82 -11.63
CA TRP A 218 8.67 18.86 -12.50
C TRP A 218 9.69 18.17 -13.42
N VAL A 219 9.96 16.89 -13.15
CA VAL A 219 10.92 16.10 -13.92
C VAL A 219 10.17 15.34 -15.01
N LYS A 220 10.44 15.71 -16.27
CA LYS A 220 9.81 15.10 -17.44
C LYS A 220 10.78 14.19 -18.17
N GLY A 221 10.32 12.98 -18.57
CA GLY A 221 11.09 12.05 -19.37
C GLY A 221 10.23 10.97 -20.01
N LYS A 222 10.71 10.34 -21.08
CA LYS A 222 10.00 9.26 -21.77
C LYS A 222 9.72 8.08 -20.83
N SER A 223 8.75 7.23 -21.18
CA SER A 223 8.55 5.95 -20.49
C SER A 223 9.81 5.09 -20.66
N GLY A 224 10.25 4.42 -19.58
CA GLY A 224 11.47 3.60 -19.60
C GLY A 224 12.80 4.38 -19.52
N ALA A 225 12.77 5.71 -19.30
CA ALA A 225 13.94 6.57 -19.15
C ALA A 225 14.61 6.51 -17.75
N GLY A 226 14.18 5.62 -16.87
CA GLY A 226 14.76 5.51 -15.52
C GLY A 226 14.28 6.56 -14.51
N LYS A 227 13.13 7.24 -14.75
CA LYS A 227 12.60 8.28 -13.84
C LYS A 227 12.42 7.81 -12.41
N SER A 228 11.85 6.62 -12.20
CA SER A 228 11.62 6.08 -10.85
C SER A 228 12.92 5.73 -10.14
N SER A 229 13.93 5.25 -10.86
CA SER A 229 15.29 5.01 -10.33
C SER A 229 15.94 6.34 -9.91
N LEU A 230 15.87 7.35 -10.77
CA LEU A 230 16.35 8.70 -10.46
C LEU A 230 15.59 9.30 -9.27
N PHE A 231 14.29 9.15 -9.24
CA PHE A 231 13.43 9.59 -8.13
C PHE A 231 13.86 8.94 -6.81
N SER A 232 14.09 7.63 -6.82
CA SER A 232 14.58 6.90 -5.64
C SER A 232 15.95 7.44 -5.16
N SER A 233 16.88 7.75 -6.07
CA SER A 233 18.16 8.37 -5.72
C SER A 233 17.98 9.76 -5.08
N VAL A 234 17.04 10.56 -5.59
CA VAL A 234 16.69 11.88 -5.02
C VAL A 234 16.05 11.75 -3.64
N VAL A 235 15.16 10.78 -3.44
CA VAL A 235 14.57 10.50 -2.12
C VAL A 235 15.66 10.24 -1.09
N GLU A 236 16.63 9.38 -1.42
CA GLU A 236 17.72 9.05 -0.50
C GLU A 236 18.61 10.25 -0.18
N GLU A 237 18.98 11.03 -1.19
CA GLU A 237 19.77 12.24 -0.99
C GLU A 237 19.07 13.23 -0.07
N LEU A 238 17.77 13.47 -0.29
CA LEU A 238 17.00 14.39 0.53
C LEU A 238 16.71 13.85 1.94
N ARG A 239 16.53 12.53 2.09
CA ARG A 239 16.42 11.89 3.41
C ARG A 239 17.70 12.01 4.20
N ASP A 240 18.85 11.77 3.56
CA ASP A 240 20.16 11.93 4.20
C ASP A 240 20.39 13.39 4.64
N ARG A 241 20.03 14.37 3.82
CA ARG A 241 20.03 15.79 4.20
C ARG A 241 19.12 16.09 5.39
N CYS A 242 17.89 15.56 5.37
CA CYS A 242 16.94 15.74 6.47
C CYS A 242 17.45 15.09 7.77
N SER A 243 18.14 13.95 7.70
CA SER A 243 18.69 13.29 8.89
C SER A 243 19.80 14.10 9.58
N ARG A 244 20.54 14.88 8.79
CA ARG A 244 21.59 15.80 9.29
C ARG A 244 21.03 17.12 9.83
N LEU A 245 19.81 17.46 9.45
CA LEU A 245 19.13 18.71 9.82
C LEU A 245 18.00 18.42 10.80
N ASN A 246 18.13 18.86 12.04
CA ASN A 246 17.09 18.71 13.04
C ASN A 246 15.76 19.33 12.54
N ARG A 247 14.67 18.57 12.68
CA ARG A 247 13.29 18.98 12.33
C ARG A 247 13.03 19.21 10.84
N SER A 248 13.70 18.49 9.94
CA SER A 248 13.35 18.49 8.52
C SER A 248 12.64 17.19 8.13
N ALA A 249 11.78 17.22 7.11
CA ALA A 249 11.02 16.06 6.66
C ALA A 249 11.16 15.84 5.15
N CYS A 250 11.27 14.57 4.76
CA CYS A 250 11.19 14.12 3.37
C CYS A 250 10.13 13.02 3.27
N CYS A 251 9.03 13.31 2.58
CA CYS A 251 7.94 12.39 2.34
C CYS A 251 7.84 12.09 0.85
N TYR A 252 7.51 10.87 0.50
CA TYR A 252 7.47 10.44 -0.89
C TYR A 252 6.31 9.49 -1.17
N PHE A 253 5.92 9.41 -2.46
CA PHE A 253 4.85 8.54 -2.92
C PHE A 253 5.11 8.07 -4.34
N TYR A 254 4.72 6.83 -4.65
CA TYR A 254 4.81 6.22 -5.97
C TYR A 254 3.40 5.97 -6.52
N CYS A 255 3.07 6.59 -7.65
CA CYS A 255 1.84 6.31 -8.37
C CYS A 255 2.04 5.10 -9.29
N HIS A 256 1.08 4.19 -9.33
CA HIS A 256 1.12 3.01 -10.19
C HIS A 256 -0.19 2.86 -10.94
N SER A 257 -0.10 2.73 -12.25
CA SER A 257 -1.25 2.49 -13.11
C SER A 257 -1.96 1.16 -12.84
N GLY A 258 -1.24 0.18 -12.32
CA GLY A 258 -1.75 -1.13 -11.91
C GLY A 258 -2.31 -1.21 -10.49
N ASN A 259 -2.31 -0.10 -9.72
CA ASN A 259 -2.83 -0.08 -8.36
C ASN A 259 -3.76 1.12 -8.17
N THR A 260 -5.07 0.88 -8.25
CA THR A 260 -6.08 1.95 -8.13
C THR A 260 -5.99 2.69 -6.80
N ALA A 261 -5.58 2.02 -5.72
CA ALA A 261 -5.40 2.68 -4.44
C ALA A 261 -4.30 3.76 -4.49
N SER A 262 -3.21 3.54 -5.22
CA SER A 262 -2.13 4.53 -5.40
C SER A 262 -2.49 5.68 -6.33
N GLN A 263 -3.64 5.62 -6.99
CA GLN A 263 -4.11 6.65 -7.92
C GLN A 263 -5.04 7.66 -7.25
N LEU A 264 -5.59 7.35 -6.07
CA LEU A 264 -6.56 8.21 -5.39
C LEU A 264 -5.89 9.33 -4.60
N PRO A 265 -6.28 10.61 -4.77
CA PRO A 265 -5.72 11.74 -4.05
C PRO A 265 -5.75 11.59 -2.54
N VAL A 266 -6.84 11.00 -2.00
CA VAL A 266 -6.99 10.76 -0.57
C VAL A 266 -5.89 9.83 -0.02
N ASN A 267 -5.51 8.81 -0.77
CA ASN A 267 -4.47 7.86 -0.37
C ASN A 267 -3.06 8.47 -0.53
N VAL A 268 -2.84 9.31 -1.54
CA VAL A 268 -1.58 10.07 -1.69
C VAL A 268 -1.38 10.97 -0.48
N LEU A 269 -2.37 11.81 -0.15
CA LEU A 269 -2.27 12.71 1.00
C LEU A 269 -2.20 11.95 2.33
N GLY A 270 -2.98 10.86 2.47
CA GLY A 270 -2.95 9.98 3.63
C GLY A 270 -1.59 9.34 3.87
N ALA A 271 -0.95 8.84 2.80
CA ALA A 271 0.39 8.25 2.89
C ALA A 271 1.49 9.28 3.23
N LEU A 272 1.38 10.50 2.73
CA LEU A 272 2.28 11.60 3.10
C LEU A 272 2.10 11.98 4.58
N LEU A 273 0.85 12.08 5.04
CA LEU A 273 0.54 12.34 6.44
C LEU A 273 1.01 11.20 7.35
N ALA A 274 0.86 9.95 6.93
CA ALA A 274 1.35 8.77 7.66
C ALA A 274 2.86 8.84 7.90
N GLN A 275 3.66 9.23 6.90
CA GLN A 275 5.10 9.43 7.04
C GLN A 275 5.44 10.58 7.99
N LEU A 276 4.68 11.68 7.95
CA LEU A 276 4.86 12.78 8.91
C LEU A 276 4.51 12.36 10.33
N CYS A 277 3.46 11.55 10.54
CA CYS A 277 3.12 10.99 11.85
C CYS A 277 4.21 10.06 12.40
N GLN A 278 4.95 9.35 11.54
CA GLN A 278 6.11 8.56 11.94
C GLN A 278 7.26 9.43 12.43
N LEU A 279 7.49 10.57 11.77
CA LEU A 279 8.54 11.53 12.15
C LEU A 279 8.13 12.39 13.37
N ARG A 280 6.83 12.66 13.51
CA ARG A 280 6.21 13.50 14.54
C ARG A 280 5.04 12.78 15.20
N PRO A 281 5.28 11.94 16.21
CA PRO A 281 4.21 11.21 16.90
C PRO A 281 3.18 12.10 17.61
N ASP A 282 3.53 13.36 17.89
CA ASP A 282 2.63 14.38 18.44
C ASP A 282 1.41 14.64 17.53
N LEU A 283 1.58 14.53 16.20
CA LEU A 283 0.48 14.66 15.23
C LEU A 283 -0.62 13.61 15.39
N LEU A 284 -0.31 12.45 15.95
CA LEU A 284 -1.31 11.41 16.19
C LEU A 284 -2.43 11.87 17.12
N SER A 285 -2.17 12.81 18.00
CA SER A 285 -3.18 13.41 18.86
C SER A 285 -4.21 14.24 18.08
N GLU A 286 -3.82 14.82 16.93
CA GLU A 286 -4.70 15.58 16.04
C GLU A 286 -5.43 14.66 15.04
N VAL A 287 -4.75 13.59 14.61
CA VAL A 287 -5.25 12.65 13.60
C VAL A 287 -6.25 11.65 14.20
N ARG A 288 -5.95 11.06 15.37
CA ARG A 288 -6.79 10.05 16.03
C ARG A 288 -8.25 10.44 16.22
N PRO A 289 -8.58 11.65 16.68
CA PRO A 289 -9.97 12.05 16.88
C PRO A 289 -10.79 12.07 15.59
N LEU A 290 -10.12 12.32 14.45
CA LEU A 290 -10.75 12.38 13.13
C LEU A 290 -10.94 10.99 12.51
N LEU A 291 -10.11 10.01 12.92
CA LEU A 291 -10.22 8.61 12.50
C LEU A 291 -11.11 7.78 13.42
N LYS A 292 -11.28 8.16 14.70
CA LYS A 292 -12.15 7.47 15.64
C LYS A 292 -13.60 7.91 15.39
N SER A 293 -14.31 7.16 14.60
CA SER A 293 -15.72 6.88 14.86
C SER A 293 -15.76 5.89 16.04
N ASP A 294 -16.65 6.08 17.00
CA ASP A 294 -16.73 5.39 18.29
C ASP A 294 -16.86 3.85 18.27
N ASN A 295 -16.63 3.23 17.12
CA ASN A 295 -16.64 1.79 16.96
C ASN A 295 -15.37 1.32 16.22
N HIS A 296 -14.56 0.51 16.90
CA HIS A 296 -13.32 -0.13 16.45
C HIS A 296 -13.43 -1.03 15.20
N LEU A 297 -14.43 -0.85 14.34
CA LEU A 297 -14.80 -1.80 13.30
C LEU A 297 -14.97 -1.19 11.90
N ILE A 298 -14.64 0.09 11.69
CA ILE A 298 -14.70 0.68 10.34
C ILE A 298 -13.30 0.55 9.70
N PRO A 299 -13.11 -0.34 8.71
CA PRO A 299 -11.94 -0.29 7.87
C PRO A 299 -12.03 1.01 7.06
N GLN A 300 -11.13 1.93 7.33
CA GLN A 300 -10.99 3.21 6.63
C GLN A 300 -12.18 4.17 6.84
N SER A 301 -12.23 4.83 7.97
CA SER A 301 -12.81 6.17 8.04
C SER A 301 -11.90 7.06 7.20
N GLN A 302 -12.21 7.19 5.91
CA GLN A 302 -11.44 8.03 5.01
C GLN A 302 -11.64 9.46 5.45
N LEU A 303 -10.57 10.07 5.95
CA LEU A 303 -10.53 11.51 6.12
C LEU A 303 -10.86 12.17 4.76
N SER A 304 -11.61 13.25 4.79
CA SER A 304 -11.89 14.00 3.58
C SER A 304 -10.60 14.64 3.05
N ILE A 305 -10.53 14.87 1.74
CA ILE A 305 -9.36 15.56 1.14
C ILE A 305 -9.09 16.92 1.82
N PRO A 306 -10.09 17.75 2.15
CA PRO A 306 -9.89 18.99 2.93
C PRO A 306 -9.30 18.75 4.31
N ASP A 307 -9.72 17.71 5.03
CA ASP A 307 -9.16 17.39 6.36
C ASP A 307 -7.71 16.95 6.26
N LEU A 308 -7.37 16.08 5.29
CA LEU A 308 -6.00 15.67 5.03
C LEU A 308 -5.11 16.86 4.64
N ALA A 309 -5.60 17.77 3.79
CA ALA A 309 -4.85 18.96 3.40
C ALA A 309 -4.59 19.87 4.59
N ARG A 310 -5.57 20.06 5.49
CA ARG A 310 -5.43 20.84 6.72
C ARG A 310 -4.42 20.22 7.68
N LEU A 311 -4.50 18.90 7.90
CA LEU A 311 -3.55 18.19 8.75
C LEU A 311 -2.14 18.21 8.20
N LEU A 312 -1.98 18.03 6.87
CA LEU A 312 -0.69 18.18 6.21
C LEU A 312 -0.12 19.58 6.37
N HIS A 313 -0.93 20.63 6.23
CA HIS A 313 -0.51 21.99 6.48
C HIS A 313 0.00 22.16 7.92
N SER A 314 -0.80 21.76 8.93
CA SER A 314 -0.43 21.82 10.36
C SER A 314 0.85 21.02 10.65
N ALA A 315 1.06 19.91 9.97
CA ALA A 315 2.25 19.09 10.13
C ALA A 315 3.51 19.68 9.50
N LEU A 316 3.39 20.34 8.35
CA LEU A 316 4.51 20.87 7.56
C LEU A 316 4.95 22.27 7.99
N GLU A 317 4.01 23.14 8.41
CA GLU A 317 4.28 24.53 8.75
C GLU A 317 5.39 24.72 9.81
N PRO A 318 5.42 23.96 10.93
CA PRO A 318 6.42 24.16 11.97
C PRO A 318 7.81 23.60 11.61
N LEU A 319 7.97 22.93 10.48
CA LEU A 319 9.23 22.35 10.07
C LEU A 319 10.05 23.36 9.25
N PRO A 320 11.33 23.53 9.48
CA PRO A 320 12.15 24.52 8.75
C PRO A 320 12.37 24.13 7.28
N ARG A 321 12.36 22.83 6.95
CA ARG A 321 12.51 22.30 5.59
C ARG A 321 11.66 21.06 5.41
N CYS A 322 10.89 21.05 4.33
CA CYS A 322 10.03 19.95 3.96
C CYS A 322 10.16 19.63 2.48
N TYR A 323 10.27 18.35 2.18
CA TYR A 323 10.28 17.81 0.82
C TYR A 323 9.13 16.83 0.66
N VAL A 324 8.33 17.01 -0.38
CA VAL A 324 7.29 16.08 -0.80
C VAL A 324 7.58 15.65 -2.24
N LEU A 325 7.76 14.35 -2.44
CA LEU A 325 8.12 13.79 -3.73
C LEU A 325 7.03 12.85 -4.21
N VAL A 326 6.59 12.98 -5.48
CA VAL A 326 5.58 12.11 -6.08
C VAL A 326 6.09 11.57 -7.42
N ASP A 327 6.28 10.26 -7.49
CA ASP A 327 6.74 9.59 -8.72
C ASP A 327 5.57 9.23 -9.63
N ALA A 328 5.84 9.21 -10.93
CA ALA A 328 4.95 8.72 -11.99
C ALA A 328 3.52 9.30 -11.96
N LEU A 329 3.39 10.60 -11.73
CA LEU A 329 2.09 11.27 -11.60
C LEU A 329 1.18 11.12 -12.85
N ASN A 330 1.74 10.82 -14.01
CA ASN A 330 0.97 10.50 -15.23
C ASN A 330 0.19 9.18 -15.13
N GLU A 331 0.47 8.34 -14.14
CA GLU A 331 -0.17 7.03 -13.96
C GLU A 331 -1.49 7.11 -13.18
N THR A 332 -1.84 8.29 -12.65
CA THR A 332 -3.15 8.54 -12.05
C THR A 332 -4.05 9.39 -12.92
N PRO A 333 -5.35 9.07 -13.06
CA PRO A 333 -6.33 9.93 -13.73
C PRO A 333 -6.58 11.24 -12.97
N HIS A 334 -6.26 11.27 -11.67
CA HIS A 334 -6.44 12.42 -10.78
C HIS A 334 -5.25 13.36 -10.71
N ASN A 335 -4.32 13.29 -11.68
CA ASN A 335 -3.08 14.07 -11.68
C ASN A 335 -3.31 15.59 -11.51
N ARG A 336 -4.32 16.17 -12.17
CA ARG A 336 -4.66 17.60 -12.03
C ARG A 336 -5.05 17.97 -10.61
N GLN A 337 -5.84 17.14 -9.96
CA GLN A 337 -6.30 17.37 -8.59
C GLN A 337 -5.12 17.28 -7.61
N ILE A 338 -4.26 16.28 -7.75
CA ILE A 338 -3.06 16.12 -6.91
C ILE A 338 -2.13 17.32 -7.07
N VAL A 339 -1.86 17.75 -8.30
CA VAL A 339 -1.01 18.93 -8.55
C VAL A 339 -1.60 20.19 -7.93
N SER A 340 -2.91 20.39 -8.04
CA SER A 340 -3.60 21.54 -7.42
C SER A 340 -3.47 21.52 -5.90
N LEU A 341 -3.64 20.36 -5.27
CA LEU A 341 -3.51 20.19 -3.82
C LEU A 341 -2.07 20.45 -3.34
N LEU A 342 -1.08 19.91 -4.04
CA LEU A 342 0.34 20.15 -3.74
C LEU A 342 0.73 21.61 -3.98
N GLY A 343 0.21 22.23 -5.02
CA GLY A 343 0.41 23.66 -5.31
C GLY A 343 -0.15 24.56 -4.23
N ASN A 344 -1.34 24.24 -3.71
CA ASN A 344 -1.95 24.95 -2.58
C ASN A 344 -1.12 24.80 -1.31
N LEU A 345 -0.60 23.60 -1.03
CA LEU A 345 0.31 23.39 0.11
C LEU A 345 1.60 24.19 -0.03
N CYS A 346 2.20 24.27 -1.22
CA CYS A 346 3.37 25.10 -1.47
C CYS A 346 3.09 26.60 -1.28
N HIS A 347 1.88 27.03 -1.57
CA HIS A 347 1.48 28.43 -1.37
C HIS A 347 1.34 28.78 0.11
N THR A 348 0.81 27.86 0.91
CA THR A 348 0.59 28.07 2.34
C THR A 348 1.81 27.71 3.20
N CYS A 349 2.72 26.85 2.70
CA CYS A 349 3.94 26.42 3.39
C CYS A 349 5.19 26.81 2.58
N PRO A 350 5.80 28.01 2.81
CA PRO A 350 6.96 28.47 2.04
C PRO A 350 8.21 27.59 2.20
N ASN A 351 8.28 26.83 3.26
CA ASN A 351 9.33 25.85 3.60
C ASN A 351 9.18 24.50 2.87
N LEU A 352 8.13 24.34 2.06
CA LEU A 352 7.87 23.11 1.31
C LEU A 352 8.49 23.19 -0.09
N ARG A 353 9.14 22.09 -0.51
CA ARG A 353 9.56 21.82 -1.90
C ARG A 353 8.91 20.53 -2.36
N VAL A 354 8.40 20.57 -3.59
CA VAL A 354 7.73 19.42 -4.20
C VAL A 354 8.48 18.99 -5.45
N LEU A 355 8.78 17.70 -5.56
CA LEU A 355 9.31 17.11 -6.79
C LEU A 355 8.28 16.14 -7.36
N VAL A 356 8.03 16.26 -8.65
CA VAL A 356 7.10 15.36 -9.37
C VAL A 356 7.80 14.82 -10.60
N THR A 357 7.67 13.51 -10.83
CA THR A 357 8.07 12.91 -12.10
C THR A 357 6.87 12.61 -12.98
N SER A 358 7.00 12.78 -14.29
CA SER A 358 5.93 12.52 -15.26
C SER A 358 6.49 12.25 -16.65
N THR A 359 5.66 11.65 -17.52
CA THR A 359 5.94 11.57 -18.96
C THR A 359 5.41 12.77 -19.73
N SER A 360 4.46 13.51 -19.15
CA SER A 360 3.78 14.66 -19.76
C SER A 360 4.18 15.99 -19.12
N ASP A 361 3.87 17.09 -19.80
CA ASP A 361 3.99 18.43 -19.25
C ASP A 361 2.95 18.67 -18.15
N PRO A 362 3.22 19.58 -17.19
CA PRO A 362 2.25 19.96 -16.20
C PRO A 362 1.03 20.61 -16.86
N HIS A 363 -0.17 20.10 -16.54
CA HIS A 363 -1.42 20.67 -17.06
C HIS A 363 -1.76 22.04 -16.46
N VAL A 364 -1.07 22.44 -15.41
CA VAL A 364 -1.22 23.74 -14.73
C VAL A 364 -0.08 24.66 -15.18
N LYS A 365 -0.40 25.67 -15.99
CA LYS A 365 0.55 26.71 -16.33
C LYS A 365 0.65 27.70 -15.16
N GLY A 366 1.65 27.56 -14.33
CA GLY A 366 1.90 28.46 -13.20
C GLY A 366 3.35 28.89 -13.11
N LYS A 367 3.61 30.11 -12.63
CA LYS A 367 4.97 30.62 -12.38
C LYS A 367 5.71 29.83 -11.28
N GLN A 368 5.02 28.91 -10.61
CA GLN A 368 5.53 28.13 -9.47
C GLN A 368 6.22 26.80 -9.86
N ILE A 369 6.17 26.40 -11.14
CA ILE A 369 6.69 25.11 -11.60
C ILE A 369 7.98 25.31 -12.39
N LEU A 370 9.05 24.65 -11.93
CA LEU A 370 10.31 24.49 -12.66
C LEU A 370 10.27 23.16 -13.40
N VAL A 371 10.16 23.21 -14.74
CA VAL A 371 10.16 21.99 -15.55
C VAL A 371 11.60 21.65 -15.94
N ARG A 372 12.03 20.42 -15.62
CA ARG A 372 13.32 19.86 -16.03
C ARG A 372 13.07 18.63 -16.88
N GLN A 373 13.43 18.71 -18.15
CA GLN A 373 13.39 17.59 -19.05
C GLN A 373 14.67 16.77 -18.92
N LEU A 374 14.54 15.44 -18.79
CA LEU A 374 15.69 14.54 -18.82
C LEU A 374 16.30 14.54 -20.23
N SER A 375 17.60 14.81 -20.31
CA SER A 375 18.33 14.78 -21.55
C SER A 375 18.61 13.34 -21.97
N ILE A 376 18.62 13.07 -23.27
CA ILE A 376 18.96 11.75 -23.80
C ILE A 376 20.44 11.43 -23.50
N ASP A 377 21.33 12.41 -23.64
CA ASP A 377 22.77 12.24 -23.42
C ASP A 377 23.10 11.83 -21.97
N ASP A 378 22.42 12.44 -20.98
CA ASP A 378 22.60 12.10 -19.57
C ASP A 378 22.13 10.67 -19.26
N ILE A 379 20.98 10.26 -19.86
CA ILE A 379 20.44 8.91 -19.71
C ILE A 379 21.33 7.88 -20.43
N ASP A 380 21.82 8.19 -21.63
CA ASP A 380 22.71 7.29 -22.38
C ASP A 380 24.06 7.11 -21.67
N HIS A 381 24.54 8.13 -20.97
CA HIS A 381 25.68 8.01 -20.07
C HIS A 381 25.41 7.00 -18.95
N ASP A 382 24.28 7.14 -18.25
CA ASP A 382 23.87 6.20 -17.18
C ASP A 382 23.65 4.78 -17.71
N ILE A 383 23.11 4.64 -18.93
CA ILE A 383 22.99 3.34 -19.61
C ILE A 383 24.39 2.73 -19.85
N GLY A 384 25.37 3.55 -20.23
CA GLY A 384 26.76 3.11 -20.35
C GLY A 384 27.34 2.56 -19.05
N VAL A 385 27.10 3.25 -17.94
CA VAL A 385 27.46 2.80 -16.57
C VAL A 385 26.74 1.49 -16.21
N TYR A 386 25.45 1.39 -16.52
CA TYR A 386 24.67 0.17 -16.33
C TYR A 386 25.25 -1.02 -17.09
N VAL A 387 25.54 -0.84 -18.38
CA VAL A 387 26.10 -1.91 -19.23
C VAL A 387 27.47 -2.35 -18.72
N ASP A 388 28.33 -1.40 -18.36
CA ASP A 388 29.66 -1.71 -17.77
C ASP A 388 29.53 -2.51 -16.48
N HIS A 389 28.60 -2.16 -15.63
CA HIS A 389 28.33 -2.90 -14.40
C HIS A 389 27.89 -4.34 -14.71
N ARG A 390 26.89 -4.51 -15.60
CA ARG A 390 26.40 -5.84 -15.99
C ARG A 390 27.48 -6.70 -16.63
N LEU A 391 28.32 -6.12 -17.52
CA LEU A 391 29.43 -6.84 -18.14
C LEU A 391 30.49 -7.32 -17.15
N LYS A 392 30.66 -6.64 -16.02
CA LYS A 392 31.59 -7.02 -14.94
C LYS A 392 31.01 -8.03 -13.97
N THR A 393 29.73 -7.90 -13.64
CA THR A 393 29.09 -8.67 -12.56
C THR A 393 28.42 -9.95 -13.03
N GLU A 394 27.93 -10.00 -14.28
CA GLU A 394 27.21 -11.15 -14.79
C GLU A 394 28.16 -12.27 -15.23
N PRO A 395 28.00 -13.49 -14.66
CA PRO A 395 28.87 -14.63 -15.02
C PRO A 395 28.85 -14.98 -16.52
N SER A 396 27.71 -14.79 -17.18
CA SER A 396 27.54 -15.06 -18.62
C SER A 396 28.47 -14.27 -19.50
N PHE A 397 28.92 -13.11 -19.05
CA PHE A 397 29.83 -12.26 -19.84
C PHE A 397 31.31 -12.44 -19.47
N SER A 398 31.61 -13.19 -18.41
CA SER A 398 32.99 -13.34 -17.90
C SER A 398 33.95 -13.97 -18.93
N GLY A 399 33.48 -14.91 -19.76
CA GLY A 399 34.23 -15.59 -20.80
C GLY A 399 34.31 -14.88 -22.15
N LEU A 400 33.67 -13.73 -22.32
CA LEU A 400 33.66 -12.98 -23.56
C LEU A 400 34.98 -12.15 -23.70
N SER A 401 35.48 -12.06 -24.96
CA SER A 401 36.61 -11.19 -25.24
C SER A 401 36.28 -9.71 -25.04
N GLU A 402 37.25 -8.89 -24.68
CA GLU A 402 37.07 -7.44 -24.49
C GLU A 402 36.53 -6.75 -25.76
N ARG A 403 36.85 -7.28 -26.93
CA ARG A 403 36.29 -6.80 -28.20
C ARG A 403 34.76 -6.96 -28.23
N ILE A 404 34.24 -8.13 -27.83
CA ILE A 404 32.78 -8.39 -27.82
C ILE A 404 32.10 -7.54 -26.74
N LYS A 405 32.72 -7.41 -25.57
CA LYS A 405 32.20 -6.55 -24.50
C LYS A 405 32.09 -5.08 -24.94
N MET A 406 33.11 -4.59 -25.67
CA MET A 406 33.10 -3.23 -26.23
C MET A 406 31.98 -3.06 -27.27
N GLU A 407 31.78 -4.07 -28.13
CA GLU A 407 30.69 -4.08 -29.11
C GLU A 407 29.31 -4.05 -28.45
N ILE A 408 29.12 -4.86 -27.40
CA ILE A 408 27.90 -4.84 -26.58
C ILE A 408 27.66 -3.44 -26.01
N LYS A 409 28.67 -2.86 -25.38
CA LYS A 409 28.59 -1.53 -24.78
C LYS A 409 28.21 -0.48 -25.83
N LEU A 410 28.90 -0.46 -26.95
CA LEU A 410 28.63 0.52 -28.00
C LEU A 410 27.21 0.37 -28.57
N THR A 411 26.84 -0.86 -28.95
CA THR A 411 25.52 -1.12 -29.57
C THR A 411 24.36 -0.83 -28.64
N ILE A 412 24.47 -1.25 -27.36
CA ILE A 412 23.39 -1.02 -26.37
C ILE A 412 23.29 0.48 -26.01
N ALA A 413 24.42 1.17 -25.76
CA ALA A 413 24.39 2.58 -25.40
C ALA A 413 23.88 3.45 -26.55
N THR A 414 24.30 3.20 -27.79
CA THR A 414 23.82 3.98 -28.94
C THR A 414 22.40 3.63 -29.36
N GLY A 415 21.96 2.37 -29.22
CA GLY A 415 20.64 1.91 -29.61
C GLY A 415 19.55 2.25 -28.61
N ALA A 416 19.88 2.56 -27.37
CA ALA A 416 18.93 2.79 -26.31
C ALA A 416 18.14 4.11 -26.47
N HIS A 417 18.72 5.13 -27.06
CA HIS A 417 18.08 6.44 -27.28
C HIS A 417 17.36 7.00 -26.04
N GLY A 418 18.01 6.93 -24.89
CA GLY A 418 17.46 7.36 -23.60
C GLY A 418 16.40 6.43 -23.00
N MET A 419 16.35 5.16 -23.41
CA MET A 419 15.41 4.16 -22.87
C MET A 419 16.13 3.07 -22.08
N PHE A 420 16.27 3.26 -20.78
CA PHE A 420 16.90 2.30 -19.87
C PHE A 420 16.29 0.89 -19.97
N ARG A 421 14.96 0.80 -20.06
CA ARG A 421 14.26 -0.47 -20.15
C ARG A 421 14.62 -1.25 -21.42
N TRP A 422 14.84 -0.56 -22.52
CA TRP A 422 15.30 -1.20 -23.75
C TRP A 422 16.71 -1.79 -23.58
N ALA A 423 17.62 -1.02 -22.97
CA ALA A 423 18.96 -1.49 -22.68
C ALA A 423 18.97 -2.70 -21.74
N GLN A 424 18.12 -2.69 -20.70
CA GLN A 424 17.95 -3.80 -19.78
C GLN A 424 17.49 -5.07 -20.51
N LEU A 425 16.43 -4.99 -21.31
CA LEU A 425 15.93 -6.13 -22.07
C LEU A 425 16.96 -6.65 -23.10
N GLY A 426 17.72 -5.73 -23.71
CA GLY A 426 18.84 -6.09 -24.59
C GLY A 426 19.91 -6.90 -23.86
N MET A 427 20.34 -6.42 -22.70
CA MET A 427 21.32 -7.12 -21.86
C MET A 427 20.81 -8.47 -21.36
N ASP A 428 19.56 -8.56 -20.92
CA ASP A 428 18.94 -9.80 -20.47
C ASP A 428 18.86 -10.85 -21.60
N ARG A 429 18.58 -10.40 -22.83
CA ARG A 429 18.64 -11.27 -24.02
C ARG A 429 20.05 -11.81 -24.24
N LEU A 430 21.07 -10.96 -24.12
CA LEU A 430 22.46 -11.35 -24.35
C LEU A 430 23.00 -12.28 -23.27
N CYS A 431 22.55 -12.13 -22.01
CA CYS A 431 22.93 -13.01 -20.89
C CYS A 431 22.55 -14.47 -21.11
N ASN A 432 21.47 -14.73 -21.86
CA ASN A 432 20.97 -16.09 -22.11
C ASN A 432 21.70 -16.80 -23.27
N LEU A 433 22.66 -16.14 -23.95
CA LEU A 433 23.40 -16.71 -25.08
C LEU A 433 24.69 -17.39 -24.60
N ARG A 434 25.03 -18.48 -25.25
CA ARG A 434 26.14 -19.33 -24.81
C ARG A 434 27.46 -19.09 -25.53
N THR A 435 27.43 -18.45 -26.70
CA THR A 435 28.66 -18.21 -27.50
C THR A 435 28.79 -16.75 -27.87
N GLY A 436 30.03 -16.26 -28.00
CA GLY A 436 30.31 -14.91 -28.48
C GLY A 436 29.81 -14.65 -29.92
N ARG A 437 29.71 -15.71 -30.75
CA ARG A 437 29.13 -15.60 -32.09
C ARG A 437 27.63 -15.31 -32.04
N ASP A 438 26.90 -16.01 -31.15
CA ASP A 438 25.48 -15.78 -30.99
C ASP A 438 25.18 -14.39 -30.40
N VAL A 439 26.07 -13.92 -29.51
CA VAL A 439 26.00 -12.54 -28.99
C VAL A 439 26.12 -11.51 -30.11
N LEU A 440 27.12 -11.65 -31.00
CA LEU A 440 27.30 -10.74 -32.13
C LEU A 440 26.13 -10.76 -33.11
N LEU A 441 25.57 -11.94 -33.38
CA LEU A 441 24.37 -12.09 -34.22
C LEU A 441 23.17 -11.40 -33.56
N ALA A 442 22.96 -11.62 -32.25
CA ALA A 442 21.85 -11.02 -31.50
C ALA A 442 21.97 -9.50 -31.39
N LEU A 443 23.20 -8.93 -31.33
CA LEU A 443 23.41 -7.49 -31.35
C LEU A 443 22.92 -6.85 -32.65
N ASN A 444 23.16 -7.51 -33.81
CA ASN A 444 22.70 -7.04 -35.09
C ASN A 444 21.18 -7.16 -35.29
N ASP A 445 20.51 -8.01 -34.49
CA ASP A 445 19.08 -8.29 -34.54
C ASP A 445 18.36 -7.67 -33.35
N LEU A 446 18.88 -6.63 -32.72
CA LEU A 446 18.18 -5.93 -31.66
C LEU A 446 17.08 -5.06 -32.24
N PRO A 447 15.86 -5.10 -31.62
CA PRO A 447 14.75 -4.27 -32.05
C PRO A 447 15.07 -2.77 -31.96
N SER A 448 14.52 -1.98 -32.88
CA SER A 448 14.80 -0.55 -32.96
C SER A 448 14.17 0.29 -31.82
N ASN A 449 13.16 -0.26 -31.12
CA ASN A 449 12.45 0.42 -30.05
C ASN A 449 11.82 -0.58 -29.06
N LEU A 450 11.31 -0.06 -27.96
CA LEU A 450 10.74 -0.85 -26.87
C LEU A 450 9.49 -1.66 -27.29
N ASN A 451 8.64 -1.10 -28.15
CA ASN A 451 7.44 -1.79 -28.63
C ASN A 451 7.80 -3.00 -29.49
N ASP A 452 8.77 -2.85 -30.40
CA ASP A 452 9.27 -3.97 -31.21
C ASP A 452 9.90 -5.05 -30.34
N THR A 453 10.57 -4.65 -29.23
CA THR A 453 11.13 -5.59 -28.26
C THR A 453 10.02 -6.40 -27.59
N TYR A 454 8.95 -5.76 -27.14
CA TYR A 454 7.81 -6.46 -26.55
C TYR A 454 7.10 -7.35 -27.56
N ALA A 455 6.90 -6.88 -28.81
CA ALA A 455 6.33 -7.72 -29.83
C ALA A 455 7.18 -8.97 -30.14
N MET A 456 8.51 -8.81 -30.14
CA MET A 456 9.43 -9.96 -30.28
C MET A 456 9.29 -10.97 -29.13
N LEU A 457 9.14 -10.51 -27.88
CA LEU A 457 8.93 -11.39 -26.74
C LEU A 457 7.56 -12.07 -26.80
N LEU A 458 6.50 -11.34 -27.15
CA LEU A 458 5.15 -11.88 -27.28
C LEU A 458 5.06 -12.94 -28.39
N ARG A 459 5.76 -12.78 -29.52
CA ARG A 459 5.84 -13.80 -30.59
C ARG A 459 6.49 -15.12 -30.16
N ARG A 460 7.29 -15.12 -29.10
CA ARG A 460 7.91 -16.34 -28.57
C ARG A 460 6.95 -17.19 -27.75
N ILE A 461 5.81 -16.63 -27.36
CA ILE A 461 4.79 -17.37 -26.64
C ILE A 461 4.18 -18.41 -27.57
N PRO A 462 4.22 -19.71 -27.23
CA PRO A 462 3.65 -20.76 -28.06
C PRO A 462 2.12 -20.61 -28.21
N ASN A 463 1.56 -20.99 -29.33
CA ASN A 463 0.12 -20.86 -29.59
C ASN A 463 -0.77 -21.55 -28.55
N HIS A 464 -0.32 -22.66 -27.95
CA HIS A 464 -1.08 -23.39 -26.94
C HIS A 464 -1.12 -22.63 -25.59
N ASP A 465 -0.15 -21.74 -25.32
CA ASP A 465 -0.07 -20.95 -24.09
C ASP A 465 -0.68 -19.55 -24.24
N TYR A 466 -1.15 -19.25 -25.45
CA TYR A 466 -1.59 -17.94 -25.85
C TYR A 466 -2.68 -17.36 -24.94
N ASN A 467 -3.73 -18.16 -24.69
CA ASN A 467 -4.87 -17.73 -23.86
C ASN A 467 -4.44 -17.51 -22.40
N ILE A 468 -3.54 -18.35 -21.89
CA ILE A 468 -3.00 -18.24 -20.53
C ILE A 468 -2.23 -16.92 -20.40
N ALA A 469 -1.32 -16.65 -21.35
CA ALA A 469 -0.51 -15.43 -21.33
C ALA A 469 -1.38 -14.16 -21.49
N ARG A 470 -2.32 -14.17 -22.44
CA ARG A 470 -3.24 -13.04 -22.65
C ARG A 470 -4.09 -12.76 -21.42
N ASN A 471 -4.64 -13.81 -20.81
CA ASN A 471 -5.39 -13.68 -19.57
C ASN A 471 -4.48 -13.16 -18.44
N ALA A 472 -3.24 -13.67 -18.30
CA ALA A 472 -2.29 -13.18 -17.30
C ALA A 472 -2.02 -11.68 -17.49
N PHE A 473 -1.74 -11.22 -18.71
CA PHE A 473 -1.52 -9.81 -18.99
C PHE A 473 -2.77 -8.96 -18.72
N MET A 474 -3.96 -9.44 -19.06
CA MET A 474 -5.22 -8.77 -18.77
C MET A 474 -5.42 -8.61 -17.25
N TRP A 475 -5.33 -9.71 -16.51
CA TRP A 475 -5.48 -9.66 -15.05
C TRP A 475 -4.44 -8.76 -14.40
N LEU A 476 -3.16 -8.87 -14.75
CA LEU A 476 -2.10 -8.05 -14.17
C LEU A 476 -2.17 -6.57 -14.58
N SER A 477 -2.74 -6.27 -15.75
CA SER A 477 -2.92 -4.89 -16.19
C SER A 477 -4.09 -4.18 -15.52
N PHE A 478 -5.14 -4.91 -15.10
CA PHE A 478 -6.38 -4.30 -14.63
C PHE A 478 -6.82 -4.75 -13.24
N SER A 479 -6.05 -5.59 -12.55
CA SER A 479 -6.38 -5.99 -11.17
C SER A 479 -6.45 -4.80 -10.22
N ILE A 480 -7.50 -4.77 -9.41
CA ILE A 480 -7.72 -3.75 -8.39
C ILE A 480 -6.78 -3.97 -7.19
N LYS A 481 -6.53 -5.24 -6.86
CA LYS A 481 -5.56 -5.67 -5.83
C LYS A 481 -4.51 -6.57 -6.45
N ARG A 482 -3.31 -6.59 -5.88
CA ARG A 482 -2.25 -7.50 -6.31
C ARG A 482 -2.71 -8.95 -6.17
N LEU A 483 -2.41 -9.77 -7.17
CA LEU A 483 -2.73 -11.19 -7.18
C LEU A 483 -1.53 -12.03 -6.74
N SER A 484 -1.74 -12.93 -5.81
CA SER A 484 -0.75 -13.97 -5.54
C SER A 484 -0.65 -14.94 -6.72
N LEU A 485 0.46 -15.66 -6.81
CA LEU A 485 0.67 -16.65 -7.88
C LEU A 485 -0.46 -17.68 -7.97
N ARG A 486 -1.00 -18.13 -6.83
CA ARG A 486 -2.14 -19.06 -6.78
C ARG A 486 -3.44 -18.45 -7.27
N GLN A 487 -3.69 -17.19 -6.95
CA GLN A 487 -4.88 -16.47 -7.43
C GLN A 487 -4.80 -16.26 -8.94
N LEU A 488 -3.64 -15.84 -9.44
CA LEU A 488 -3.45 -15.66 -10.89
C LEU A 488 -3.58 -16.98 -11.65
N ALA A 489 -3.05 -18.07 -11.09
CA ALA A 489 -3.14 -19.41 -11.71
C ALA A 489 -4.59 -19.88 -11.88
N GLU A 490 -5.50 -19.56 -10.97
CA GLU A 490 -6.93 -19.80 -11.17
C GLU A 490 -7.56 -18.80 -12.14
N ALA A 491 -7.21 -17.55 -12.03
CA ALA A 491 -7.78 -16.47 -12.85
C ALA A 491 -7.53 -16.65 -14.36
N VAL A 492 -6.36 -17.19 -14.73
CA VAL A 492 -5.97 -17.33 -16.15
C VAL A 492 -6.67 -18.49 -16.86
N VAL A 493 -7.04 -19.54 -16.13
CA VAL A 493 -7.72 -20.72 -16.69
C VAL A 493 -9.24 -20.67 -16.54
N LEU A 494 -9.74 -19.75 -15.72
CA LEU A 494 -11.17 -19.57 -15.47
C LEU A 494 -11.92 -19.12 -16.73
N GLU A 495 -13.01 -19.81 -17.08
CA GLU A 495 -13.95 -19.40 -18.13
C GLU A 495 -15.29 -18.94 -17.54
N GLU A 496 -16.00 -18.06 -18.25
CA GLU A 496 -17.29 -17.50 -17.79
C GLU A 496 -18.41 -18.55 -17.66
N THR A 497 -18.25 -19.69 -18.31
CA THR A 497 -19.21 -20.80 -18.31
C THR A 497 -18.93 -21.86 -17.27
N ASP A 498 -17.82 -21.74 -16.53
CA ASP A 498 -17.43 -22.74 -15.53
C ASP A 498 -18.41 -22.74 -14.34
N ARG A 499 -18.80 -23.93 -13.91
CA ARG A 499 -19.62 -24.13 -12.71
C ARG A 499 -18.82 -24.61 -11.49
N ASP A 500 -17.63 -25.09 -11.71
CA ASP A 500 -16.59 -25.38 -10.72
C ASP A 500 -15.23 -25.43 -11.42
N LEU A 501 -14.16 -25.21 -10.68
CA LEU A 501 -12.81 -25.38 -11.18
C LEU A 501 -12.25 -26.72 -10.74
N ASN A 502 -12.44 -27.75 -11.59
CA ASN A 502 -11.88 -29.08 -11.38
C ASN A 502 -10.35 -29.02 -11.34
N ASP A 503 -9.72 -29.94 -10.59
CA ASP A 503 -8.26 -30.05 -10.52
C ASP A 503 -7.61 -30.31 -11.88
N ASP A 504 -8.31 -31.01 -12.77
CA ASP A 504 -7.84 -31.28 -14.14
C ASP A 504 -7.76 -30.03 -15.04
N TYR A 505 -8.49 -28.97 -14.70
CA TYR A 505 -8.49 -27.71 -15.43
C TYR A 505 -7.52 -26.67 -14.84
N ARG A 506 -6.96 -26.96 -13.67
CA ARG A 506 -5.95 -26.12 -13.02
C ARG A 506 -4.59 -26.30 -13.68
N LEU A 507 -3.76 -25.26 -13.63
CA LEU A 507 -2.37 -25.42 -14.03
C LEU A 507 -1.68 -26.43 -13.11
N THR A 508 -0.95 -27.37 -13.71
CA THR A 508 -0.17 -28.38 -12.97
C THR A 508 0.89 -27.75 -12.09
N ASP A 509 1.50 -26.67 -12.56
CA ASP A 509 2.41 -25.82 -11.81
C ASP A 509 2.03 -24.34 -12.01
N PRO A 510 1.58 -23.63 -10.96
CA PRO A 510 1.32 -22.19 -11.03
C PRO A 510 2.52 -21.35 -11.49
N ALA A 511 3.77 -21.80 -11.23
CA ALA A 511 4.97 -21.07 -11.61
C ALA A 511 5.21 -21.04 -13.13
N SER A 512 4.62 -21.99 -13.87
CA SER A 512 4.72 -22.01 -15.34
C SER A 512 4.24 -20.73 -16.02
N ILE A 513 3.34 -19.95 -15.40
CA ILE A 513 2.88 -18.65 -15.93
C ILE A 513 4.05 -17.70 -16.15
N ILE A 514 5.04 -17.71 -15.26
CA ILE A 514 6.20 -16.82 -15.34
C ILE A 514 7.03 -17.17 -16.58
N GLU A 515 7.23 -18.45 -16.84
CA GLU A 515 7.96 -18.91 -18.03
C GLU A 515 7.19 -18.64 -19.33
N ILE A 516 5.87 -18.94 -19.32
CA ILE A 516 4.96 -18.67 -20.44
C ILE A 516 5.01 -17.21 -20.88
N CYS A 517 5.03 -16.28 -19.93
CA CYS A 517 5.02 -14.85 -20.20
C CYS A 517 6.39 -14.26 -20.59
N GLN A 518 7.41 -15.10 -20.85
CA GLN A 518 8.71 -14.72 -21.47
C GLN A 518 9.42 -13.54 -20.78
N GLY A 519 9.39 -13.45 -19.45
CA GLY A 519 10.02 -12.38 -18.68
C GLY A 519 9.27 -11.03 -18.71
N LEU A 520 8.04 -11.01 -19.22
CA LEU A 520 7.16 -9.82 -19.17
C LEU A 520 6.41 -9.70 -17.85
N ILE A 521 6.45 -10.74 -17.01
CA ILE A 521 5.92 -10.74 -15.65
C ILE A 521 6.99 -11.21 -14.66
N GLN A 522 6.81 -10.87 -13.40
CA GLN A 522 7.74 -11.25 -12.33
C GLN A 522 6.97 -11.57 -11.05
N LEU A 523 7.59 -12.38 -10.20
CA LEU A 523 7.09 -12.71 -8.87
C LEU A 523 7.85 -11.90 -7.83
N GLU A 524 7.16 -11.07 -7.08
CA GLU A 524 7.71 -10.24 -6.01
C GLU A 524 6.92 -10.44 -4.72
N ASP A 525 7.60 -10.81 -3.66
CA ASP A 525 7.02 -10.99 -2.31
C ASP A 525 5.74 -11.86 -2.27
N GLY A 526 5.68 -12.86 -3.17
CA GLY A 526 4.53 -13.77 -3.31
C GLY A 526 3.40 -13.27 -4.22
N PHE A 527 3.50 -12.05 -4.77
CA PHE A 527 2.56 -11.48 -5.73
C PHE A 527 3.16 -11.44 -7.13
N VAL A 528 2.31 -11.57 -8.14
CA VAL A 528 2.74 -11.46 -9.54
C VAL A 528 2.43 -10.06 -10.05
N THR A 529 3.39 -9.47 -10.76
CA THR A 529 3.28 -8.14 -11.35
C THR A 529 3.81 -8.14 -12.78
N LEU A 530 3.41 -7.16 -13.58
CA LEU A 530 4.12 -6.87 -14.84
C LEU A 530 5.55 -6.45 -14.51
N ALA A 531 6.52 -6.95 -15.25
CA ALA A 531 7.93 -6.65 -15.02
C ALA A 531 8.27 -5.15 -15.21
N HIS A 532 7.40 -4.37 -15.87
CA HIS A 532 7.50 -2.92 -16.00
C HIS A 532 6.18 -2.33 -16.50
N ASP A 533 5.82 -1.09 -16.06
CA ASP A 533 4.57 -0.43 -16.45
C ASP A 533 4.48 -0.12 -17.96
N SER A 534 5.61 0.04 -18.65
CA SER A 534 5.62 0.21 -20.12
C SER A 534 5.06 -0.98 -20.88
N ILE A 535 5.00 -2.18 -20.28
CA ILE A 535 4.35 -3.37 -20.87
C ILE A 535 2.85 -3.12 -20.95
N ARG A 536 2.24 -2.65 -19.87
CA ARG A 536 0.83 -2.27 -19.85
C ARG A 536 0.53 -1.20 -20.90
N ALA A 537 1.35 -0.15 -20.94
CA ALA A 537 1.22 0.92 -21.93
C ALA A 537 1.31 0.38 -23.37
N CYS A 538 2.20 -0.56 -23.63
CA CYS A 538 2.33 -1.23 -24.93
C CYS A 538 1.09 -2.06 -25.25
N LEU A 539 0.61 -2.92 -24.33
CA LEU A 539 -0.56 -3.80 -24.53
C LEU A 539 -1.86 -3.02 -24.78
N MET A 540 -1.98 -1.79 -24.28
CA MET A 540 -3.13 -0.91 -24.47
C MET A 540 -2.98 0.03 -25.68
N SER A 541 -1.82 0.05 -26.35
CA SER A 541 -1.52 1.02 -27.39
C SER A 541 -2.19 0.69 -28.74
N ASP A 542 -2.47 1.72 -29.54
CA ASP A 542 -2.88 1.53 -30.95
C ASP A 542 -1.80 0.87 -31.80
N TRP A 543 -0.53 0.95 -31.37
CA TRP A 543 0.57 0.33 -32.07
C TRP A 543 0.44 -1.20 -32.04
N ILE A 544 0.25 -1.79 -30.85
CA ILE A 544 0.11 -3.25 -30.73
C ILE A 544 -1.12 -3.76 -31.47
N ARG A 545 -2.23 -3.01 -31.42
CA ARG A 545 -3.47 -3.33 -32.14
C ARG A 545 -3.27 -3.52 -33.65
N LYS A 546 -2.28 -2.81 -34.23
CA LYS A 546 -1.95 -2.85 -35.65
C LYS A 546 -0.75 -3.73 -35.96
N SER A 547 -0.13 -4.34 -34.97
CA SER A 547 1.07 -5.15 -35.08
C SER A 547 0.75 -6.61 -35.37
N SER A 548 1.81 -7.42 -35.61
CA SER A 548 1.68 -8.87 -35.80
C SER A 548 1.34 -9.65 -34.52
N VAL A 549 1.15 -8.99 -33.39
CA VAL A 549 0.75 -9.54 -32.09
C VAL A 549 -0.50 -8.80 -31.57
N ALA A 550 -1.34 -8.36 -32.46
CA ALA A 550 -2.57 -7.61 -32.18
C ALA A 550 -3.53 -8.33 -31.21
N GLU A 551 -3.43 -9.63 -31.17
CA GLU A 551 -4.20 -10.50 -30.28
C GLU A 551 -3.92 -10.26 -28.80
N PHE A 552 -2.76 -9.73 -28.43
CA PHE A 552 -2.44 -9.31 -27.05
C PHE A 552 -2.96 -7.91 -26.71
N TRP A 553 -3.58 -7.22 -27.67
CA TRP A 553 -4.16 -5.93 -27.40
C TRP A 553 -5.25 -6.00 -26.33
N LEU A 554 -5.21 -5.10 -25.38
CA LEU A 554 -6.12 -5.02 -24.25
C LEU A 554 -6.88 -3.68 -24.30
N GLU A 555 -8.20 -3.75 -24.38
CA GLU A 555 -9.08 -2.60 -24.24
C GLU A 555 -9.52 -2.52 -22.77
N PRO A 556 -9.37 -1.38 -22.09
CA PRO A 556 -9.63 -1.28 -20.65
C PRO A 556 -11.05 -1.66 -20.24
N GLY A 557 -12.08 -1.09 -20.91
CA GLY A 557 -13.48 -1.35 -20.56
C GLY A 557 -13.87 -2.81 -20.80
N ALA A 558 -13.47 -3.40 -21.93
CA ALA A 558 -13.72 -4.81 -22.22
C ALA A 558 -12.95 -5.72 -21.24
N SER A 559 -11.73 -5.36 -20.86
CA SER A 559 -10.94 -6.12 -19.89
C SER A 559 -11.58 -6.12 -18.49
N HIS A 560 -12.02 -4.95 -18.00
CA HIS A 560 -12.76 -4.85 -16.75
C HIS A 560 -14.06 -5.66 -16.79
N ARG A 561 -14.80 -5.60 -17.89
CA ARG A 561 -16.02 -6.40 -18.10
C ARG A 561 -15.73 -7.90 -18.04
N THR A 562 -14.71 -8.37 -18.73
CA THR A 562 -14.31 -9.79 -18.74
C THR A 562 -13.90 -10.23 -17.32
N ILE A 563 -13.11 -9.43 -16.60
CA ILE A 563 -12.72 -9.76 -15.24
C ILE A 563 -13.92 -9.79 -14.30
N MET A 564 -14.84 -8.82 -14.40
CA MET A 564 -16.11 -8.80 -13.65
C MET A 564 -16.91 -10.09 -13.89
N ARG A 565 -17.13 -10.47 -15.15
CA ARG A 565 -17.87 -11.68 -15.51
C ARG A 565 -17.20 -12.94 -14.98
N LYS A 566 -15.87 -13.06 -15.11
CA LYS A 566 -15.09 -14.17 -14.55
C LYS A 566 -15.19 -14.21 -13.03
N CYS A 567 -15.12 -13.08 -12.33
CA CYS A 567 -15.33 -13.02 -10.88
C CYS A 567 -16.73 -13.48 -10.47
N LEU A 568 -17.77 -13.05 -11.19
CA LEU A 568 -19.16 -13.47 -10.93
C LEU A 568 -19.36 -14.94 -11.24
N ALA A 569 -18.78 -15.48 -12.32
CA ALA A 569 -18.78 -16.89 -12.64
C ALA A 569 -18.15 -17.71 -11.51
N TYR A 570 -16.98 -17.29 -11.03
CA TYR A 570 -16.30 -17.93 -9.91
C TYR A 570 -17.14 -17.94 -8.63
N LEU A 571 -17.74 -16.82 -8.27
CA LEU A 571 -18.64 -16.71 -7.13
C LEU A 571 -19.95 -17.50 -7.32
N SER A 572 -20.31 -17.82 -8.55
CA SER A 572 -21.49 -18.60 -8.92
C SER A 572 -21.24 -20.12 -8.95
N PHE A 573 -20.04 -20.59 -8.61
CA PHE A 573 -19.76 -22.03 -8.56
C PHE A 573 -20.72 -22.78 -7.64
N ASP A 574 -21.03 -24.04 -7.99
CA ASP A 574 -21.98 -24.88 -7.28
C ASP A 574 -21.60 -25.12 -5.82
N VAL A 575 -20.30 -25.08 -5.51
CA VAL A 575 -19.80 -25.15 -4.13
C VAL A 575 -20.26 -23.98 -3.27
N PHE A 576 -20.41 -22.79 -3.85
CA PHE A 576 -20.88 -21.58 -3.17
C PHE A 576 -22.42 -21.50 -3.14
N ALA A 577 -23.14 -22.21 -4.01
CA ALA A 577 -24.60 -22.27 -4.02
C ALA A 577 -25.19 -22.85 -2.71
N LYS A 578 -24.37 -23.54 -1.93
CA LYS A 578 -24.72 -24.05 -0.58
C LYS A 578 -24.84 -22.93 0.47
N GLY A 579 -24.53 -21.69 0.10
CA GLY A 579 -24.58 -20.52 0.96
C GLY A 579 -23.36 -20.35 1.87
N HIS A 580 -23.57 -19.59 2.96
CA HIS A 580 -22.52 -19.34 3.95
C HIS A 580 -22.19 -20.58 4.79
N ILE A 581 -20.99 -20.59 5.36
CA ILE A 581 -20.46 -21.65 6.25
C ILE A 581 -20.42 -21.10 7.68
N GLU A 582 -20.93 -21.87 8.65
CA GLU A 582 -20.96 -21.50 10.05
C GLU A 582 -19.65 -21.76 10.80
N GLY A 583 -18.86 -22.74 10.32
CA GLY A 583 -17.64 -23.17 10.98
C GLY A 583 -16.39 -22.48 10.45
N SER A 584 -15.61 -21.79 11.31
CA SER A 584 -14.37 -21.10 10.92
C SER A 584 -13.35 -22.01 10.23
N ARG A 585 -13.20 -23.27 10.68
CA ARG A 585 -12.25 -24.23 10.06
C ARG A 585 -12.67 -24.61 8.64
N GLU A 586 -13.96 -24.80 8.43
CA GLU A 586 -14.52 -25.16 7.13
C GLU A 586 -14.47 -23.98 6.17
N TYR A 587 -14.77 -22.79 6.66
CA TYR A 587 -14.63 -21.54 5.91
C TYR A 587 -13.18 -21.33 5.42
N VAL A 588 -12.19 -21.47 6.31
CA VAL A 588 -10.76 -21.35 5.94
C VAL A 588 -10.36 -22.43 4.93
N ARG A 589 -10.88 -23.66 5.06
CA ARG A 589 -10.63 -24.73 4.10
C ARG A 589 -11.19 -24.38 2.73
N ARG A 590 -12.41 -23.79 2.65
CA ARG A 590 -13.02 -23.32 1.41
C ARG A 590 -12.17 -22.22 0.77
N CYS A 591 -11.74 -21.21 1.51
CA CYS A 591 -10.89 -20.15 0.99
C CYS A 591 -9.52 -20.65 0.49
N ARG A 592 -8.93 -21.67 1.15
CA ARG A 592 -7.67 -22.29 0.68
C ARG A 592 -7.85 -23.11 -0.60
N ARG A 593 -9.01 -23.74 -0.77
CA ARG A 593 -9.34 -24.53 -1.96
C ARG A 593 -9.65 -23.63 -3.15
N TYR A 594 -10.21 -22.45 -2.91
CA TYR A 594 -10.63 -21.46 -3.89
C TYR A 594 -9.93 -20.12 -3.61
N PRO A 595 -8.61 -19.99 -3.89
CA PRO A 595 -7.82 -18.81 -3.52
C PRO A 595 -8.27 -17.52 -4.17
N LEU A 596 -8.93 -17.55 -5.34
CA LEU A 596 -9.44 -16.37 -6.02
C LEU A 596 -10.71 -15.80 -5.36
N VAL A 597 -11.39 -16.54 -4.45
CA VAL A 597 -12.68 -16.13 -3.87
C VAL A 597 -12.63 -14.78 -3.16
N GLU A 598 -11.55 -14.48 -2.44
CA GLU A 598 -11.39 -13.21 -1.75
C GLU A 598 -11.26 -12.04 -2.73
N TYR A 599 -10.42 -12.21 -3.76
CA TYR A 599 -10.29 -11.21 -4.81
C TYR A 599 -11.62 -11.00 -5.53
N ALA A 600 -12.24 -12.09 -5.99
CA ALA A 600 -13.51 -12.03 -6.69
C ALA A 600 -14.59 -11.33 -5.84
N ALA A 601 -14.70 -11.67 -4.54
CA ALA A 601 -15.69 -11.07 -3.66
C ALA A 601 -15.52 -9.56 -3.45
N ILE A 602 -14.29 -9.11 -3.33
CA ILE A 602 -13.99 -7.69 -3.02
C ILE A 602 -13.99 -6.83 -4.28
N CYS A 603 -13.44 -7.34 -5.40
CA CYS A 603 -13.06 -6.49 -6.53
C CYS A 603 -14.05 -6.50 -7.70
N TRP A 604 -14.97 -7.48 -7.81
CA TRP A 604 -15.90 -7.49 -8.94
C TRP A 604 -16.78 -6.22 -9.04
N PRO A 605 -17.22 -5.58 -7.93
CA PRO A 605 -18.00 -4.36 -8.04
C PRO A 605 -17.19 -3.19 -8.60
N ASP A 606 -15.89 -3.12 -8.25
CA ASP A 606 -15.01 -2.09 -8.77
C ASP A 606 -14.73 -2.30 -10.27
N HIS A 607 -14.64 -3.55 -10.72
CA HIS A 607 -14.56 -3.85 -12.14
C HIS A 607 -15.84 -3.46 -12.87
N ALA A 608 -17.01 -3.69 -12.28
CA ALA A 608 -18.30 -3.24 -12.81
C ALA A 608 -18.37 -1.70 -12.94
N ALA A 609 -17.81 -0.98 -11.98
CA ALA A 609 -17.74 0.48 -11.98
C ALA A 609 -16.79 1.06 -13.06
N ASN A 610 -15.78 0.27 -13.49
CA ASN A 610 -14.79 0.67 -14.50
C ASN A 610 -15.16 0.24 -15.93
N THR A 611 -16.39 -0.19 -16.18
CA THR A 611 -16.89 -0.54 -17.50
C THR A 611 -18.32 -0.02 -17.69
N ILE A 612 -18.76 0.03 -18.93
CA ILE A 612 -20.17 0.28 -19.25
C ILE A 612 -20.89 -1.07 -19.25
N LEU A 613 -21.82 -1.26 -18.30
CA LEU A 613 -22.60 -2.48 -18.23
C LEU A 613 -23.57 -2.57 -19.41
N GLU A 614 -23.58 -3.70 -20.05
CA GLU A 614 -24.57 -4.07 -21.06
C GLU A 614 -25.75 -4.79 -20.39
N LYS A 615 -26.84 -5.00 -21.11
CA LYS A 615 -28.06 -5.65 -20.57
C LYS A 615 -27.79 -7.06 -20.05
N GLU A 616 -26.86 -7.78 -20.70
CA GLU A 616 -26.42 -9.11 -20.30
C GLU A 616 -25.66 -9.07 -18.99
N ASP A 617 -24.84 -8.04 -18.77
CA ASP A 617 -24.10 -7.83 -17.52
C ASP A 617 -25.06 -7.52 -16.36
N GLU A 618 -26.03 -6.62 -16.61
CA GLU A 618 -27.07 -6.29 -15.64
C GLU A 618 -27.88 -7.54 -15.26
N GLN A 619 -28.24 -8.35 -16.22
CA GLN A 619 -28.97 -9.60 -15.98
C GLN A 619 -28.13 -10.60 -15.19
N LEU A 620 -26.84 -10.75 -15.53
CA LEU A 620 -25.91 -11.61 -14.80
C LEU A 620 -25.81 -11.22 -13.32
N ILE A 621 -25.67 -9.91 -13.03
CA ILE A 621 -25.61 -9.40 -11.65
C ILE A 621 -26.93 -9.65 -10.93
N LEU A 622 -28.08 -9.43 -11.60
CA LEU A 622 -29.39 -9.67 -11.02
C LEU A 622 -29.63 -11.15 -10.71
N ASP A 623 -29.23 -12.04 -11.60
CA ASP A 623 -29.38 -13.48 -11.40
C ASP A 623 -28.47 -13.96 -10.24
N PHE A 624 -27.27 -13.43 -10.15
CA PHE A 624 -26.40 -13.65 -9.00
C PHE A 624 -27.07 -13.16 -7.69
N PHE A 625 -27.66 -11.97 -7.68
CA PHE A 625 -28.34 -11.42 -6.51
C PHE A 625 -29.61 -12.20 -6.13
N ARG A 626 -30.33 -12.77 -7.09
CA ARG A 626 -31.52 -13.61 -6.85
C ARG A 626 -31.19 -14.89 -6.11
N THR A 627 -29.93 -15.36 -6.15
CA THR A 627 -29.51 -16.53 -5.37
C THR A 627 -29.70 -16.35 -3.85
N LYS A 628 -29.93 -15.09 -3.40
CA LYS A 628 -30.32 -14.79 -2.01
C LYS A 628 -31.57 -15.52 -1.56
N ALA A 629 -32.48 -15.83 -2.47
CA ALA A 629 -33.71 -16.59 -2.19
C ALA A 629 -33.48 -18.10 -1.99
N LEU A 630 -32.31 -18.62 -2.35
CA LEU A 630 -31.95 -20.01 -2.16
C LEU A 630 -31.66 -20.37 -0.70
N PRO A 631 -31.67 -21.65 -0.32
CA PRO A 631 -31.32 -22.08 1.03
C PRO A 631 -29.99 -21.49 1.50
N LYS A 632 -29.94 -21.04 2.77
CA LYS A 632 -28.78 -20.33 3.34
C LYS A 632 -28.30 -19.12 2.50
N GLY A 633 -29.18 -18.56 1.65
CA GLY A 633 -28.91 -17.38 0.82
C GLY A 633 -28.00 -17.65 -0.38
N GLY A 634 -27.78 -18.91 -0.75
CA GLY A 634 -27.04 -19.30 -1.94
C GLY A 634 -25.70 -18.61 -2.16
N ASN A 635 -25.33 -18.44 -3.40
CA ASN A 635 -24.06 -17.78 -3.81
C ASN A 635 -23.95 -16.34 -3.25
N PHE A 636 -25.07 -15.62 -3.13
CA PHE A 636 -25.10 -14.27 -2.56
C PHE A 636 -24.56 -14.27 -1.10
N ASN A 637 -25.06 -15.14 -0.22
CA ASN A 637 -24.58 -15.18 1.16
C ASN A 637 -23.14 -15.71 1.26
N ALA A 638 -22.74 -16.64 0.37
CA ALA A 638 -21.34 -17.07 0.29
C ALA A 638 -20.42 -15.92 -0.13
N TRP A 639 -20.86 -15.07 -1.05
CA TRP A 639 -20.17 -13.84 -1.42
C TRP A 639 -20.08 -12.85 -0.27
N VAL A 640 -21.20 -12.58 0.41
CA VAL A 640 -21.21 -11.67 1.58
C VAL A 640 -20.27 -12.18 2.66
N GLN A 641 -20.24 -13.49 2.90
CA GLN A 641 -19.30 -14.10 3.82
C GLN A 641 -17.83 -13.85 3.43
N ALA A 642 -17.48 -14.07 2.16
CA ALA A 642 -16.13 -13.84 1.66
C ALA A 642 -15.75 -12.35 1.73
N LEU A 643 -16.68 -11.44 1.41
CA LEU A 643 -16.50 -10.00 1.47
C LEU A 643 -16.26 -9.49 2.90
N LEU A 644 -17.01 -10.03 3.88
CA LEU A 644 -16.89 -9.63 5.28
C LEU A 644 -15.75 -10.37 6.01
N GLY A 645 -15.26 -11.48 5.48
CA GLY A 645 -14.25 -12.32 6.11
C GLY A 645 -14.69 -12.87 7.47
N THR A 646 -15.99 -13.15 7.65
CA THR A 646 -16.58 -13.54 8.95
C THR A 646 -17.41 -14.80 8.86
N VAL A 647 -17.61 -15.44 9.98
CA VAL A 647 -18.59 -16.55 10.17
C VAL A 647 -19.81 -16.08 10.99
N ASP A 648 -19.95 -14.80 11.25
CA ASP A 648 -21.15 -14.24 11.87
C ASP A 648 -22.36 -14.33 10.94
N THR A 649 -23.22 -15.31 11.20
CA THR A 649 -24.41 -15.60 10.38
C THR A 649 -25.42 -14.45 10.41
N GLY A 650 -25.55 -13.75 11.53
CA GLY A 650 -26.49 -12.66 11.69
C GLY A 650 -26.24 -11.50 10.71
N SER A 651 -24.99 -11.10 10.55
CA SER A 651 -24.62 -10.05 9.58
C SER A 651 -24.76 -10.51 8.12
N ILE A 652 -24.45 -11.79 7.85
CA ILE A 652 -24.54 -12.37 6.50
C ILE A 652 -26.00 -12.50 6.06
N GLU A 653 -26.86 -13.09 6.90
CA GLU A 653 -28.25 -13.39 6.57
C GLU A 653 -29.12 -12.13 6.46
N ARG A 654 -28.87 -11.16 7.31
CA ARG A 654 -29.58 -9.88 7.35
C ARG A 654 -29.43 -9.07 6.07
N THR A 655 -28.27 -9.15 5.40
CA THR A 655 -27.91 -8.33 4.26
C THR A 655 -28.71 -8.69 3.01
N GLN A 656 -29.23 -7.66 2.35
CA GLN A 656 -30.01 -7.78 1.11
C GLN A 656 -29.21 -7.24 -0.09
N PRO A 657 -29.54 -7.68 -1.32
CA PRO A 657 -28.92 -7.20 -2.56
C PRO A 657 -28.91 -5.69 -2.70
N LEU A 658 -30.03 -5.02 -2.40
CA LEU A 658 -30.16 -3.56 -2.50
C LEU A 658 -29.12 -2.81 -1.67
N TYR A 659 -28.77 -3.33 -0.48
CA TYR A 659 -27.75 -2.74 0.36
C TYR A 659 -26.40 -2.64 -0.36
N TYR A 660 -25.94 -3.72 -0.99
CA TYR A 660 -24.66 -3.72 -1.70
C TYR A 660 -24.74 -2.99 -3.05
N ALA A 661 -25.87 -3.06 -3.76
CA ALA A 661 -26.04 -2.27 -4.96
C ALA A 661 -25.95 -0.77 -4.66
N ALA A 662 -26.51 -0.33 -3.52
CA ALA A 662 -26.39 1.05 -3.03
C ALA A 662 -24.97 1.38 -2.57
N SER A 663 -24.32 0.48 -1.83
CA SER A 663 -22.96 0.65 -1.30
C SER A 663 -21.90 0.79 -2.39
N TYR A 664 -22.09 0.14 -3.55
CA TYR A 664 -21.14 0.15 -4.67
C TYR A 664 -21.56 1.07 -5.83
N ASN A 665 -22.52 1.97 -5.62
CA ASN A 665 -23.01 2.92 -6.63
C ASN A 665 -23.50 2.28 -7.94
N MET A 666 -24.13 1.10 -7.85
CA MET A 666 -24.61 0.37 -9.01
C MET A 666 -25.98 0.92 -9.46
N VAL A 667 -25.99 2.14 -9.99
CA VAL A 667 -27.23 2.86 -10.37
C VAL A 667 -28.17 2.02 -11.24
N PRO A 668 -27.74 1.34 -12.34
CA PRO A 668 -28.62 0.51 -13.15
C PRO A 668 -29.23 -0.64 -12.33
N ILE A 669 -28.47 -1.30 -11.49
CA ILE A 669 -28.93 -2.43 -10.68
C ILE A 669 -29.90 -1.97 -9.60
N VAL A 670 -29.63 -0.83 -8.97
CA VAL A 670 -30.57 -0.21 -8.00
C VAL A 670 -31.91 0.07 -8.68
N LYS A 671 -31.92 0.70 -9.87
CA LYS A 671 -33.13 0.95 -10.65
C LYS A 671 -33.90 -0.34 -10.96
N LEU A 672 -33.21 -1.41 -11.34
CA LEU A 672 -33.82 -2.70 -11.65
C LEU A 672 -34.37 -3.39 -10.40
N LEU A 673 -33.65 -3.38 -9.27
CA LEU A 673 -34.12 -3.94 -8.02
C LEU A 673 -35.37 -3.20 -7.49
N LEU A 674 -35.40 -1.88 -7.57
CA LEU A 674 -36.55 -1.07 -7.15
C LEU A 674 -37.79 -1.27 -8.04
N ARG A 675 -37.61 -1.59 -9.32
CA ARG A 675 -38.71 -1.93 -10.24
C ARG A 675 -39.34 -3.30 -9.98
N GLN A 676 -38.68 -4.20 -9.26
CA GLN A 676 -39.23 -5.54 -8.96
C GLN A 676 -40.40 -5.50 -7.95
N GLY A 677 -40.77 -4.33 -7.43
CA GLY A 677 -42.02 -4.09 -6.70
C GLY A 677 -41.95 -4.35 -5.20
N SER A 678 -43.10 -4.73 -4.60
CA SER A 678 -43.35 -4.80 -3.15
C SER A 678 -42.46 -5.72 -2.33
N ASP A 679 -41.64 -6.56 -2.98
CA ASP A 679 -40.83 -7.54 -2.26
C ASP A 679 -39.47 -6.99 -1.80
N VAL A 680 -39.11 -5.76 -2.19
CA VAL A 680 -37.85 -5.13 -1.83
C VAL A 680 -38.08 -4.10 -0.72
N ASP A 681 -37.72 -4.45 0.51
CA ASP A 681 -37.74 -3.50 1.61
C ASP A 681 -36.55 -2.52 1.49
N VAL A 682 -36.86 -1.29 1.11
CA VAL A 682 -35.90 -0.19 0.86
C VAL A 682 -35.18 0.22 2.15
N ASN A 683 -35.82 -0.02 3.31
CA ASN A 683 -35.33 0.38 4.63
C ASN A 683 -34.63 -0.77 5.38
N LYS A 684 -34.55 -1.97 4.78
CA LYS A 684 -34.00 -3.13 5.47
C LYS A 684 -32.51 -2.96 5.75
N PRO A 685 -32.10 -2.99 7.03
CA PRO A 685 -30.70 -2.87 7.40
C PRO A 685 -29.87 -4.02 6.85
N GLY A 686 -28.64 -3.72 6.44
CA GLY A 686 -27.70 -4.71 5.87
C GLY A 686 -26.26 -4.43 6.27
N GLY A 687 -25.35 -5.28 5.74
CA GLY A 687 -23.92 -5.18 6.00
C GLY A 687 -23.53 -5.46 7.44
N ARG A 688 -22.25 -5.19 7.75
CA ARG A 688 -21.64 -5.45 9.05
C ARG A 688 -22.29 -4.61 10.17
N PHE A 689 -22.68 -3.38 9.85
CA PHE A 689 -23.11 -2.38 10.82
C PHE A 689 -24.64 -2.22 10.90
N GLY A 690 -25.39 -2.93 10.08
CA GLY A 690 -26.83 -2.81 10.07
C GLY A 690 -27.33 -1.47 9.52
N SER A 691 -26.61 -0.87 8.58
CA SER A 691 -27.00 0.37 7.90
C SER A 691 -28.11 0.11 6.88
N THR A 692 -29.01 1.08 6.66
CA THR A 692 -29.97 1.02 5.55
C THR A 692 -29.28 1.28 4.21
N PRO A 693 -29.85 0.82 3.06
CA PRO A 693 -29.31 1.15 1.74
C PRO A 693 -29.16 2.65 1.51
N PHE A 694 -30.08 3.45 2.04
CA PHE A 694 -30.01 4.91 1.95
C PHE A 694 -28.87 5.49 2.79
N ALA A 695 -28.72 5.04 4.04
CA ALA A 695 -27.66 5.51 4.91
C ALA A 695 -26.27 5.19 4.36
N ILE A 696 -26.07 3.98 3.81
CA ILE A 696 -24.77 3.62 3.22
C ILE A 696 -24.47 4.40 1.92
N ALA A 697 -25.50 4.72 1.11
CA ALA A 697 -25.33 5.56 -0.07
C ALA A 697 -24.90 6.99 0.32
N CYS A 698 -25.53 7.58 1.34
CA CYS A 698 -25.13 8.88 1.89
C CYS A 698 -23.71 8.85 2.49
N TYR A 699 -23.40 7.81 3.27
CA TYR A 699 -22.09 7.64 3.87
C TYR A 699 -20.96 7.58 2.82
N ARG A 700 -21.21 6.90 1.69
CA ARG A 700 -20.25 6.77 0.58
C ARG A 700 -20.27 7.91 -0.42
N GLY A 701 -21.23 8.85 -0.33
CA GLY A 701 -21.35 9.98 -1.23
C GLY A 701 -21.99 9.66 -2.59
N HIS A 702 -22.81 8.61 -2.67
CA HIS A 702 -23.47 8.16 -3.90
C HIS A 702 -24.79 8.90 -4.14
N SER A 703 -24.69 10.16 -4.58
CA SER A 703 -25.83 11.09 -4.69
C SER A 703 -26.98 10.58 -5.57
N GLU A 704 -26.68 9.98 -6.74
CA GLU A 704 -27.73 9.46 -7.65
C GLU A 704 -28.49 8.29 -7.02
N VAL A 705 -27.75 7.35 -6.38
CA VAL A 705 -28.36 6.22 -5.69
C VAL A 705 -29.21 6.71 -4.49
N ALA A 706 -28.70 7.66 -3.71
CA ALA A 706 -29.44 8.21 -2.58
C ALA A 706 -30.76 8.86 -3.03
N LYS A 707 -30.76 9.62 -4.14
CA LYS A 707 -31.99 10.18 -4.72
C LYS A 707 -32.99 9.12 -5.12
N LEU A 708 -32.55 8.08 -5.85
CA LEU A 708 -33.40 6.96 -6.26
C LEU A 708 -34.03 6.24 -5.07
N LEU A 709 -33.28 6.07 -3.98
CA LEU A 709 -33.78 5.42 -2.78
C LEU A 709 -34.82 6.30 -2.05
N LEU A 710 -34.62 7.62 -1.97
CA LEU A 710 -35.61 8.55 -1.43
C LEU A 710 -36.91 8.56 -2.26
N GLU A 711 -36.79 8.60 -3.58
CA GLU A 711 -37.93 8.51 -4.51
C GLU A 711 -38.67 7.17 -4.36
N ALA A 712 -37.98 6.10 -4.00
CA ALA A 712 -38.55 4.79 -3.72
C ALA A 712 -39.11 4.63 -2.30
N GLY A 713 -39.11 5.68 -1.46
CA GLY A 713 -39.68 5.66 -0.13
C GLY A 713 -38.71 5.26 0.97
N ALA A 714 -37.40 5.46 0.79
CA ALA A 714 -36.43 5.29 1.88
C ALA A 714 -36.68 6.32 2.97
N ASP A 715 -36.69 5.86 4.22
CA ASP A 715 -36.90 6.72 5.40
C ASP A 715 -35.56 7.35 5.84
N PRO A 716 -35.39 8.67 5.64
CA PRO A 716 -34.16 9.35 6.01
C PRO A 716 -34.00 9.56 7.53
N SER A 717 -35.04 9.30 8.32
CA SER A 717 -35.02 9.47 9.76
C SER A 717 -34.36 8.30 10.48
N VAL A 718 -34.26 7.14 9.83
CA VAL A 718 -33.60 5.95 10.38
C VAL A 718 -32.14 6.24 10.72
N ARG A 719 -31.77 6.00 11.98
CA ARG A 719 -30.38 6.11 12.42
C ARG A 719 -29.59 4.88 11.96
N ASP A 720 -28.39 5.13 11.52
CA ASP A 720 -27.43 4.08 11.23
C ASP A 720 -27.09 3.29 12.51
N ALA A 721 -27.31 1.99 12.49
CA ALA A 721 -27.14 1.15 13.68
C ALA A 721 -25.67 1.06 14.16
N GLY A 722 -24.71 1.24 13.24
CA GLY A 722 -23.27 1.19 13.54
C GLY A 722 -22.72 2.50 14.11
N THR A 723 -23.12 3.63 13.51
CA THR A 723 -22.58 4.96 13.88
C THR A 723 -23.52 5.79 14.74
N GLY A 724 -24.79 5.39 14.87
CA GLY A 724 -25.85 6.21 15.49
C GLY A 724 -26.19 7.49 14.74
N THR A 725 -25.50 7.75 13.62
CA THR A 725 -25.59 8.98 12.84
C THR A 725 -26.81 8.94 11.91
N ARG A 726 -27.41 10.09 11.63
CA ARG A 726 -28.50 10.20 10.64
C ARG A 726 -27.94 10.34 9.24
N ALA A 727 -28.68 9.83 8.26
CA ALA A 727 -28.31 9.95 6.84
C ALA A 727 -28.14 11.42 6.38
N LEU A 728 -28.92 12.35 6.95
CA LEU A 728 -28.77 13.80 6.72
C LEU A 728 -27.35 14.28 7.07
N THR A 729 -26.84 13.91 8.23
CA THR A 729 -25.48 14.30 8.65
C THR A 729 -24.42 13.70 7.73
N MET A 730 -24.61 12.45 7.29
CA MET A 730 -23.72 11.79 6.35
C MET A 730 -23.71 12.50 4.97
N ALA A 731 -24.90 12.86 4.47
CA ALA A 731 -25.03 13.60 3.23
C ALA A 731 -24.39 15.00 3.31
N GLN A 732 -24.56 15.71 4.42
CA GLN A 732 -23.90 16.99 4.68
C GLN A 732 -22.37 16.89 4.75
N MET A 733 -21.85 15.81 5.35
CA MET A 733 -20.41 15.53 5.39
C MET A 733 -19.79 15.22 4.02
N ARG A 734 -20.62 14.82 3.06
CA ARG A 734 -20.22 14.44 1.70
C ARG A 734 -20.58 15.50 0.65
N ASP A 735 -21.01 16.69 1.06
CA ASP A 735 -21.40 17.81 0.20
C ASP A 735 -22.46 17.40 -0.85
N MET A 736 -23.45 16.58 -0.43
CA MET A 736 -24.54 16.09 -1.28
C MET A 736 -25.74 17.06 -1.21
N ASP A 737 -25.57 18.31 -1.64
CA ASP A 737 -26.54 19.40 -1.43
C ASP A 737 -27.96 19.07 -1.91
N GLU A 738 -28.10 18.46 -3.09
CA GLU A 738 -29.42 18.07 -3.63
C GLU A 738 -30.10 16.99 -2.77
N VAL A 739 -29.32 16.02 -2.24
CA VAL A 739 -29.84 14.97 -1.36
C VAL A 739 -30.24 15.56 0.00
N VAL A 740 -29.45 16.50 0.51
CA VAL A 740 -29.78 17.25 1.75
C VAL A 740 -31.12 17.97 1.58
N GLU A 741 -31.31 18.69 0.47
CA GLU A 741 -32.55 19.39 0.16
C GLU A 741 -33.75 18.41 0.08
N MET A 742 -33.58 17.24 -0.57
CA MET A 742 -34.62 16.21 -0.65
C MET A 742 -34.96 15.64 0.73
N ILE A 743 -33.98 15.39 1.58
CA ILE A 743 -34.19 14.91 2.96
C ILE A 743 -34.98 15.95 3.76
N GLU A 744 -34.62 17.22 3.69
CA GLU A 744 -35.27 18.30 4.42
C GLU A 744 -36.75 18.48 4.00
N LYS A 745 -37.07 18.23 2.72
CA LYS A 745 -38.44 18.25 2.19
C LYS A 745 -39.20 16.93 2.39
N HIS A 746 -38.56 15.88 2.91
CA HIS A 746 -39.19 14.57 3.02
C HIS A 746 -40.36 14.58 4.07
N PRO A 747 -41.50 13.92 3.79
CA PRO A 747 -42.68 13.97 4.67
C PRO A 747 -42.42 13.51 6.10
N THR A 748 -41.52 12.57 6.34
CA THR A 748 -41.18 12.09 7.68
C THR A 748 -40.41 13.14 8.50
N MET A 749 -39.69 14.05 7.84
CA MET A 749 -39.02 15.18 8.48
C MET A 749 -40.01 16.35 8.69
N GLY A 750 -40.90 16.55 7.73
CA GLY A 750 -41.95 17.60 7.82
C GLY A 750 -42.98 17.37 8.89
N ARG A 751 -43.35 16.13 9.22
CA ARG A 751 -44.23 15.85 10.38
C ARG A 751 -43.61 16.29 11.72
N ARG A 752 -42.31 16.02 11.92
CA ARG A 752 -41.57 16.49 13.10
C ARG A 752 -41.32 18.00 13.08
N GLN A 753 -41.20 18.61 11.92
CA GLN A 753 -41.12 20.07 11.79
C GLN A 753 -42.48 20.73 12.03
N ALA A 754 -43.60 20.09 11.66
CA ALA A 754 -44.94 20.59 11.97
C ALA A 754 -45.28 20.45 13.45
N GLU A 755 -44.81 19.38 14.11
CA GLU A 755 -44.88 19.22 15.56
C GLU A 755 -43.98 20.22 16.30
N SER A 756 -42.82 20.60 15.72
CA SER A 756 -41.91 21.64 16.25
C SER A 756 -42.25 23.05 15.79
N ALA A 757 -43.03 23.23 14.73
CA ALA A 757 -43.43 24.55 14.23
C ALA A 757 -44.61 25.19 15.03
N SER A 758 -45.19 24.44 15.98
CA SER A 758 -46.06 24.99 16.98
C SER A 758 -45.33 25.70 18.13
N ASP A 759 -43.98 25.64 18.11
CA ASP A 759 -43.11 26.22 19.13
C ASP A 759 -42.58 27.60 18.66
N PRO A 760 -42.86 28.70 19.40
CA PRO A 760 -42.52 30.07 19.01
C PRO A 760 -41.01 30.36 18.95
N TRP A 761 -40.11 29.39 19.27
CA TRP A 761 -38.66 29.55 19.45
C TRP A 761 -37.80 29.03 18.32
N TRP A 762 -38.36 28.51 17.23
CA TRP A 762 -37.57 28.25 16.02
C TRP A 762 -37.38 29.54 15.22
N GLY A 763 -36.86 30.55 15.93
CA GLY A 763 -36.43 31.79 15.36
C GLY A 763 -35.30 31.56 14.33
N ASP A 764 -35.05 32.57 13.61
CA ASP A 764 -34.12 32.83 12.51
C ASP A 764 -32.98 31.86 12.23
N GLU A 765 -32.48 31.95 11.05
CA GLU A 765 -31.34 31.14 10.53
C GLU A 765 -30.05 31.31 11.38
N GLU A 766 -29.94 32.46 12.07
CA GLU A 766 -28.81 32.83 12.93
C GLU A 766 -28.79 31.98 14.23
N SER A 767 -29.92 31.74 14.83
CA SER A 767 -30.05 30.88 16.02
C SER A 767 -29.76 29.40 15.71
N ARG A 768 -30.13 28.93 14.51
CA ARG A 768 -29.79 27.58 14.02
C ARG A 768 -28.29 27.45 13.75
N MET A 769 -27.69 28.48 13.16
CA MET A 769 -26.24 28.48 12.92
C MET A 769 -25.46 28.50 14.24
N ARG A 770 -25.89 29.28 15.23
CA ARG A 770 -25.28 29.36 16.56
C ARG A 770 -25.35 28.02 17.30
N LYS A 771 -26.52 27.35 17.26
CA LYS A 771 -26.68 26.00 17.83
C LYS A 771 -25.72 25.00 17.20
N ARG A 772 -25.60 25.00 15.88
CA ARG A 772 -24.65 24.14 15.15
C ARG A 772 -23.19 24.46 15.52
N GLN A 773 -22.85 25.74 15.68
CA GLN A 773 -21.50 26.15 16.12
C GLN A 773 -21.20 25.72 17.54
N LEU A 774 -22.13 25.89 18.47
CA LEU A 774 -21.99 25.48 19.87
C LEU A 774 -21.84 23.96 19.98
N GLN A 775 -22.64 23.17 19.25
CA GLN A 775 -22.53 21.73 19.21
C GLN A 775 -21.20 21.25 18.63
N ARG A 776 -20.72 21.89 17.55
CA ARG A 776 -19.37 21.60 16.99
C ARG A 776 -18.28 21.94 18.00
N ARG A 777 -18.38 23.07 18.69
CA ARG A 777 -17.39 23.50 19.68
C ARG A 777 -17.37 22.58 20.90
N LEU A 778 -18.51 22.16 21.38
CA LEU A 778 -18.64 21.20 22.48
C LEU A 778 -18.01 19.86 22.11
N LEU A 779 -18.27 19.37 20.90
CA LEU A 779 -17.68 18.14 20.39
C LEU A 779 -16.15 18.26 20.29
N GLN A 780 -15.64 19.38 19.79
CA GLN A 780 -14.18 19.67 19.73
C GLN A 780 -13.54 19.65 21.12
N LEU A 781 -14.17 20.31 22.10
CA LEU A 781 -13.68 20.35 23.48
C LEU A 781 -13.73 18.99 24.15
N THR A 782 -14.78 18.19 23.91
CA THR A 782 -14.90 16.83 24.43
C THR A 782 -13.77 15.95 23.91
N VAL A 783 -13.48 16.05 22.61
CA VAL A 783 -12.38 15.33 21.96
C VAL A 783 -11.01 15.77 22.50
N GLN A 784 -10.79 17.08 22.64
CA GLN A 784 -9.56 17.63 23.22
C GLN A 784 -9.40 17.25 24.69
N LEU A 785 -10.44 17.24 25.48
CA LEU A 785 -10.40 16.84 26.89
C LEU A 785 -9.93 15.41 27.05
N HIS A 786 -10.39 14.48 26.22
CA HIS A 786 -9.93 13.08 26.23
C HIS A 786 -8.44 12.94 25.86
N SER A 787 -7.92 13.78 24.96
CA SER A 787 -6.50 13.75 24.55
C SER A 787 -5.56 14.33 25.62
N ILE A 788 -6.02 15.35 26.36
CA ILE A 788 -5.21 16.07 27.38
C ILE A 788 -5.20 15.34 28.73
N THR A 789 -6.18 14.49 29.02
CA THR A 789 -6.21 13.70 30.28
C THR A 789 -4.96 12.83 30.46
N PHE A 790 -4.22 12.54 29.38
CA PHE A 790 -2.94 11.85 29.44
C PHE A 790 -1.72 12.75 29.71
N GLN A 791 -1.81 14.06 29.55
CA GLN A 791 -0.69 15.00 29.68
C GLN A 791 -0.56 15.66 31.06
N LYS A 792 -1.46 15.39 32.01
CA LYS A 792 -1.46 15.94 33.38
C LYS A 792 -1.39 17.48 33.50
N ASP A 793 -1.84 18.21 32.50
CA ASP A 793 -1.97 19.68 32.61
C ASP A 793 -3.33 20.03 33.22
N GLU A 794 -3.35 20.07 34.56
CA GLU A 794 -4.58 20.32 35.34
C GLU A 794 -5.19 21.72 35.06
N ALA A 795 -4.36 22.71 34.74
CA ALA A 795 -4.82 24.07 34.48
C ALA A 795 -5.61 24.12 33.15
N LEU A 796 -5.09 23.51 32.10
CA LEU A 796 -5.73 23.42 30.79
C LEU A 796 -7.00 22.57 30.85
N LEU A 797 -6.99 21.46 31.59
CA LEU A 797 -8.15 20.60 31.82
C LEU A 797 -9.28 21.34 32.55
N ALA A 798 -8.94 22.17 33.54
CA ALA A 798 -9.88 22.99 34.28
C ALA A 798 -10.52 24.08 33.40
N GLN A 799 -9.72 24.72 32.55
CA GLN A 799 -10.18 25.72 31.59
C GLN A 799 -11.15 25.12 30.56
N MET A 800 -10.83 23.98 29.98
CA MET A 800 -11.67 23.29 29.00
C MET A 800 -12.97 22.80 29.61
N ARG A 801 -12.94 22.22 30.83
CA ARG A 801 -14.16 21.82 31.55
C ARG A 801 -15.06 23.02 31.85
N LYS A 802 -14.49 24.20 32.14
CA LYS A 802 -15.23 25.44 32.35
C LYS A 802 -15.89 25.90 31.05
N GLU A 803 -15.16 25.87 29.92
CA GLU A 803 -15.70 26.23 28.61
C GLU A 803 -16.82 25.27 28.18
N MET A 804 -16.65 23.94 28.38
CA MET A 804 -17.68 22.95 28.12
C MET A 804 -18.96 23.22 28.94
N LYS A 805 -18.82 23.46 30.23
CA LYS A 805 -19.98 23.83 31.10
C LYS A 805 -20.68 25.08 30.63
N THR A 806 -19.97 26.08 30.15
CA THR A 806 -20.56 27.29 29.58
C THR A 806 -21.35 26.99 28.32
N ILE A 807 -20.81 26.19 27.42
CA ILE A 807 -21.46 25.78 26.18
C ILE A 807 -22.67 24.86 26.47
N GLU A 808 -22.57 23.95 27.44
CA GLU A 808 -23.68 23.13 27.90
C GLU A 808 -24.81 23.97 28.54
N ALA A 809 -24.45 25.01 29.29
CA ALA A 809 -25.40 25.96 29.84
C ALA A 809 -26.10 26.79 28.75
N GLU A 810 -25.39 27.15 27.67
CA GLU A 810 -25.97 27.82 26.50
C GLU A 810 -26.85 26.88 25.67
N LEU A 811 -26.52 25.58 25.64
CA LEU A 811 -27.30 24.56 24.95
C LEU A 811 -28.48 24.01 25.79
N ARG A 812 -28.41 24.15 27.11
CA ARG A 812 -29.42 23.60 28.04
C ARG A 812 -30.83 24.15 27.81
N PRO A 813 -31.10 25.48 27.66
CA PRO A 813 -32.41 25.98 27.30
C PRO A 813 -32.89 25.45 25.95
N LEU A 814 -31.97 25.04 25.09
CA LEU A 814 -32.20 24.46 23.77
C LEU A 814 -32.43 22.91 23.83
N ARG A 815 -32.32 22.29 25.04
CA ARG A 815 -32.59 20.88 25.33
C ARG A 815 -33.76 20.63 26.25
N GLU A 816 -33.96 21.44 27.29
CA GLU A 816 -34.95 21.22 28.34
C GLU A 816 -36.39 21.33 27.83
N GLU A 817 -36.65 21.95 26.69
CA GLU A 817 -37.93 21.91 25.98
C GLU A 817 -38.22 20.54 25.34
N TYR A 818 -37.28 19.61 25.31
CA TYR A 818 -37.45 18.29 24.70
C TYR A 818 -37.71 17.15 25.67
N GLU A 819 -37.35 17.31 26.96
CA GLU A 819 -37.54 16.26 28.00
C GLU A 819 -38.81 16.46 28.83
N GLY A 820 -39.44 17.66 28.79
CA GLY A 820 -40.67 17.94 29.51
C GLY A 820 -41.97 17.32 28.92
N GLU A 821 -41.91 16.86 27.64
CA GLU A 821 -43.09 16.29 26.97
C GLU A 821 -43.13 14.76 26.98
N GLU A 822 -42.01 14.06 27.34
CA GLU A 822 -42.05 12.60 27.47
C GLU A 822 -42.61 12.10 28.84
N GLU A 823 -42.57 12.91 29.88
CA GLU A 823 -43.15 12.51 31.20
C GLU A 823 -44.63 12.76 31.34
N GLU A 824 -45.28 13.61 30.52
CA GLU A 824 -46.74 13.81 30.58
C GLU A 824 -47.57 12.84 29.71
N SER A 825 -46.93 12.09 28.79
CA SER A 825 -47.65 11.15 27.91
C SER A 825 -47.74 9.71 28.43
N GLU A 826 -47.11 9.36 29.56
CA GLU A 826 -47.21 8.02 30.18
C GLU A 826 -48.25 7.96 31.30
N HIS A 827 -49.04 9.02 31.57
CA HIS A 827 -50.04 9.01 32.66
C HIS A 827 -51.52 9.15 32.23
N ASP A 828 -51.78 9.17 30.89
CA ASP A 828 -53.20 9.08 30.43
C ASP A 828 -53.29 8.11 29.24
N GLY A 829 -53.47 6.80 29.54
CA GLY A 829 -53.82 5.83 28.52
C GLY A 829 -53.71 4.40 28.99
#